data_0f17a15093884b2b55a59a64eb65eaa1
#
_entry.id   0f17a15093884b2b55a59a64eb65eaa1
#
_cell.length_a   1.000
_cell.length_b   1.000
_cell.length_c   1.000
_cell.angle_alpha   90.00
_cell.angle_beta   90.00
_cell.angle_gamma   90.00
#
_symmetry.space_group_name_H-M   'P 1'
#
loop_
_entity.id
_entity.type
_entity.pdbx_description
1 polymer ?
#
loop_
_entity_poly.entity_id
_entity_poly.type
_entity_poly.pdbx_seq_one_letter_code
_entity_poly.pdbx_strand_id
1 'polypeptide(L)'
;MSRIGVFVCHCGENISRTVDVEKVAEASRHLLGVAHACDYKYMCSDPGQTLLKQAVAEHRLDGVVVAACSPRMHEKTFRKAAEQAGLNPFLCEMANIREHCSWVHEEREEATAKAIDIVHMLVERVKRNRKLQPITVPVTKTALVIGGGIAGIQAALDIADCGHQVVLVEREPSIGGHMAQLSETFPTLDCSQCIMTPKMVDVVNHPNITLHTFSEVEEVDGYIGNFQVKIRKKARSVDMGKCTGCGVCMAKCPQKKIPNSFDCNLGNRSAIYVPFPQAVPNVPVIDRANCTYFKSGKCGVCQKVCGPGAVDFTQEDEVIVEPVGAIVVATGFKLYDIGEKPKGSPIKGYGEFGHGKLPDVIDGLTFERLASASGPTGGKIIRPSDGKEPKQVVFVQCVGSRAREKGISYCSKICCMYTAKHTMLYKHKVHDGQAYVFFMDARTPGKGYDEFWRRSIEQEEAVYIRGMVSRLYQKGDKVVVMGSDIAVGIQVEIEADLVVLATAVQPRQGSDLLAQKLGISYDQYQFYSEAHAKLRPVECATAGVYLAGACQGPKDIPDTVSQASAAAAKVMTLFAKDQLEREPIVARVNERFCVGCFACKKVCAYGAIEEKEIRDRQGNLLKVVAYVNPGVCGGCGTCQATCPSKSVELDGYTDEQILAMIETL
;
A
#
# COMPACT_ATOMS: atom_id res chain seq x y z
N MET A 1 -46.66 20.46 -2.55
CA MET A 1 -46.33 19.14 -1.98
C MET A 1 -45.21 18.55 -2.82
N SER A 2 -44.20 17.98 -2.21
CA SER A 2 -43.10 17.29 -2.93
C SER A 2 -43.65 16.11 -3.75
N ARG A 3 -43.08 15.88 -4.92
CA ARG A 3 -43.45 14.80 -5.85
C ARG A 3 -42.30 13.80 -5.92
N ILE A 4 -42.31 12.76 -5.08
CA ILE A 4 -41.23 11.77 -4.95
C ILE A 4 -41.53 10.57 -5.84
N GLY A 5 -40.49 10.07 -6.54
CA GLY A 5 -40.54 8.79 -7.24
C GLY A 5 -39.84 7.69 -6.42
N VAL A 6 -40.45 6.51 -6.34
CA VAL A 6 -39.87 5.35 -5.68
C VAL A 6 -39.63 4.23 -6.72
N PHE A 7 -38.41 3.70 -6.79
CA PHE A 7 -38.01 2.70 -7.76
C PHE A 7 -37.45 1.48 -7.01
N VAL A 8 -38.14 0.35 -7.05
CA VAL A 8 -37.77 -0.87 -6.32
C VAL A 8 -37.07 -1.85 -7.25
N CYS A 9 -35.89 -2.27 -6.89
CA CYS A 9 -35.05 -3.19 -7.68
C CYS A 9 -35.21 -4.63 -7.19
N HIS A 10 -35.40 -5.58 -8.11
CA HIS A 10 -35.36 -7.00 -7.78
C HIS A 10 -33.93 -7.51 -7.52
N CYS A 11 -32.93 -6.86 -8.13
CA CYS A 11 -31.53 -7.31 -8.16
C CYS A 11 -31.39 -8.77 -8.65
N GLY A 12 -32.12 -9.12 -9.72
CA GLY A 12 -32.37 -10.49 -10.13
C GLY A 12 -33.21 -11.21 -9.07
N GLU A 13 -32.61 -12.16 -8.37
CA GLU A 13 -33.22 -12.89 -7.26
C GLU A 13 -32.65 -12.47 -5.88
N ASN A 14 -31.60 -11.64 -5.85
CA ASN A 14 -30.91 -11.29 -4.61
C ASN A 14 -31.79 -10.49 -3.62
N ILE A 15 -32.79 -9.76 -4.13
CA ILE A 15 -33.77 -9.04 -3.30
C ILE A 15 -35.12 -9.75 -3.38
N SER A 16 -35.63 -9.98 -4.60
CA SER A 16 -36.99 -10.49 -4.81
C SER A 16 -37.25 -11.89 -4.28
N ARG A 17 -36.21 -12.69 -4.00
CA ARG A 17 -36.35 -13.99 -3.35
C ARG A 17 -36.90 -13.90 -1.92
N THR A 18 -36.47 -12.88 -1.18
CA THR A 18 -36.81 -12.72 0.25
C THR A 18 -37.69 -11.50 0.50
N VAL A 19 -37.58 -10.44 -0.32
CA VAL A 19 -38.41 -9.22 -0.22
C VAL A 19 -39.46 -9.25 -1.34
N ASP A 20 -40.71 -9.01 -1.01
CA ASP A 20 -41.81 -8.82 -1.95
C ASP A 20 -41.74 -7.40 -2.54
N VAL A 21 -41.00 -7.28 -3.65
CA VAL A 21 -40.69 -5.99 -4.27
C VAL A 21 -41.95 -5.30 -4.85
N GLU A 22 -42.92 -6.06 -5.33
CA GLU A 22 -44.18 -5.53 -5.82
C GLU A 22 -44.99 -4.92 -4.68
N LYS A 23 -45.06 -5.62 -3.52
CA LYS A 23 -45.71 -5.11 -2.31
C LYS A 23 -45.01 -3.86 -1.76
N VAL A 24 -43.67 -3.79 -1.83
CA VAL A 24 -42.92 -2.58 -1.45
C VAL A 24 -43.28 -1.42 -2.37
N ALA A 25 -43.34 -1.65 -3.69
CA ALA A 25 -43.72 -0.60 -4.64
C ALA A 25 -45.18 -0.14 -4.44
N GLU A 26 -46.11 -1.08 -4.22
CA GLU A 26 -47.51 -0.77 -3.94
C GLU A 26 -47.67 0.03 -2.64
N ALA A 27 -47.09 -0.43 -1.54
CA ALA A 27 -47.10 0.32 -0.28
C ALA A 27 -46.54 1.72 -0.44
N SER A 28 -45.48 1.87 -1.23
CA SER A 28 -44.84 3.18 -1.51
C SER A 28 -45.77 4.16 -2.24
N ARG A 29 -46.70 3.69 -3.09
CA ARG A 29 -47.68 4.55 -3.78
C ARG A 29 -48.63 5.28 -2.82
N HIS A 30 -48.88 4.71 -1.65
CA HIS A 30 -49.77 5.25 -0.65
C HIS A 30 -49.07 6.22 0.31
N LEU A 31 -47.75 6.38 0.25
CA LEU A 31 -47.01 7.31 1.07
C LEU A 31 -47.29 8.75 0.63
N LEU A 32 -47.53 9.62 1.60
CA LEU A 32 -47.79 11.03 1.33
C LEU A 32 -46.63 11.67 0.56
N GLY A 33 -46.95 12.30 -0.58
CA GLY A 33 -45.96 12.98 -1.43
C GLY A 33 -45.25 12.07 -2.45
N VAL A 34 -45.55 10.77 -2.50
CA VAL A 34 -45.12 9.88 -3.58
C VAL A 34 -46.05 10.09 -4.77
N ALA A 35 -45.48 10.46 -5.92
CA ALA A 35 -46.22 10.70 -7.16
C ALA A 35 -46.12 9.51 -8.12
N HIS A 36 -45.10 8.67 -7.98
CA HIS A 36 -44.87 7.49 -8.79
C HIS A 36 -44.13 6.42 -7.99
N ALA A 37 -44.52 5.16 -8.10
CA ALA A 37 -43.74 4.03 -7.59
C ALA A 37 -43.86 2.84 -8.53
N CYS A 38 -42.74 2.19 -8.82
CA CYS A 38 -42.68 0.98 -9.63
C CYS A 38 -41.52 0.10 -9.18
N ASP A 39 -41.57 -1.15 -9.60
CA ASP A 39 -40.49 -2.11 -9.46
C ASP A 39 -39.88 -2.45 -10.83
N TYR A 40 -38.64 -2.89 -10.84
CA TYR A 40 -37.95 -3.32 -12.04
C TYR A 40 -36.81 -4.29 -11.74
N LYS A 41 -36.58 -5.23 -12.65
CA LYS A 41 -35.67 -6.36 -12.44
C LYS A 41 -34.22 -5.93 -12.16
N TYR A 42 -33.73 -4.91 -12.86
CA TYR A 42 -32.35 -4.38 -12.71
C TYR A 42 -32.33 -2.85 -12.87
N MET A 43 -32.61 -2.11 -11.82
CA MET A 43 -32.63 -0.64 -11.87
C MET A 43 -31.29 -0.04 -12.30
N CYS A 44 -30.15 -0.68 -12.00
CA CYS A 44 -28.82 -0.20 -12.39
C CYS A 44 -28.48 -0.41 -13.88
N SER A 45 -29.29 -1.19 -14.62
CA SER A 45 -29.13 -1.38 -16.08
C SER A 45 -29.57 -0.14 -16.87
N ASP A 46 -29.15 -0.03 -18.14
CA ASP A 46 -29.59 1.05 -19.03
C ASP A 46 -31.11 1.19 -19.13
N PRO A 47 -31.91 0.09 -19.29
CA PRO A 47 -33.38 0.20 -19.26
C PRO A 47 -33.91 0.71 -17.92
N GLY A 48 -33.34 0.25 -16.78
CA GLY A 48 -33.75 0.71 -15.45
C GLY A 48 -33.46 2.19 -15.23
N GLN A 49 -32.27 2.66 -15.62
CA GLN A 49 -31.93 4.09 -15.58
C GLN A 49 -32.81 4.93 -16.53
N THR A 50 -33.15 4.37 -17.69
CA THR A 50 -34.06 5.02 -18.65
C THR A 50 -35.47 5.16 -18.06
N LEU A 51 -35.97 4.11 -17.41
CA LEU A 51 -37.24 4.15 -16.68
C LEU A 51 -37.25 5.29 -15.65
N LEU A 52 -36.20 5.40 -14.83
CA LEU A 52 -36.05 6.48 -13.84
C LEU A 52 -36.10 7.85 -14.52
N LYS A 53 -35.31 8.05 -15.59
CA LYS A 53 -35.25 9.33 -16.33
C LYS A 53 -36.60 9.72 -16.93
N GLN A 54 -37.30 8.78 -17.51
CA GLN A 54 -38.64 8.98 -18.09
C GLN A 54 -39.65 9.38 -17.01
N ALA A 55 -39.66 8.65 -15.89
CA ALA A 55 -40.57 8.92 -14.78
C ALA A 55 -40.32 10.29 -14.13
N VAL A 56 -39.04 10.75 -14.01
CA VAL A 56 -38.71 12.09 -13.53
C VAL A 56 -39.37 13.15 -14.41
N ALA A 57 -39.28 13.01 -15.74
CA ALA A 57 -39.86 13.97 -16.67
C ALA A 57 -41.40 13.89 -16.73
N GLU A 58 -41.95 12.68 -16.85
CA GLU A 58 -43.38 12.44 -17.02
C GLU A 58 -44.20 12.85 -15.78
N HIS A 59 -43.71 12.45 -14.62
CA HIS A 59 -44.38 12.73 -13.35
C HIS A 59 -43.87 14.01 -12.67
N ARG A 60 -42.94 14.76 -13.31
CA ARG A 60 -42.35 16.00 -12.77
C ARG A 60 -41.88 15.81 -11.32
N LEU A 61 -41.02 14.84 -11.12
CA LEU A 61 -40.55 14.48 -9.79
C LEU A 61 -39.57 15.51 -9.23
N ASP A 62 -39.69 15.82 -7.95
CA ASP A 62 -38.81 16.72 -7.20
C ASP A 62 -37.66 15.97 -6.50
N GLY A 63 -37.79 14.65 -6.35
CA GLY A 63 -36.80 13.78 -5.73
C GLY A 63 -37.09 12.32 -6.02
N VAL A 64 -36.11 11.46 -5.81
CA VAL A 64 -36.24 10.02 -6.06
C VAL A 64 -35.62 9.17 -4.96
N VAL A 65 -36.26 8.06 -4.65
CA VAL A 65 -35.75 6.99 -3.78
C VAL A 65 -35.58 5.73 -4.62
N VAL A 66 -34.38 5.16 -4.64
CA VAL A 66 -34.11 3.89 -5.31
C VAL A 66 -33.88 2.81 -4.26
N ALA A 67 -34.85 1.95 -4.06
CA ALA A 67 -34.78 0.82 -3.17
C ALA A 67 -34.06 -0.36 -3.85
N ALA A 68 -32.80 -0.60 -3.50
CA ALA A 68 -31.93 -1.53 -4.21
C ALA A 68 -30.83 -2.10 -3.28
N CYS A 69 -29.68 -2.43 -3.87
CA CYS A 69 -28.47 -2.84 -3.16
C CYS A 69 -27.77 -1.65 -2.44
N SER A 70 -26.59 -1.92 -1.88
CA SER A 70 -25.80 -0.92 -1.15
C SER A 70 -25.54 0.37 -1.96
N PRO A 71 -25.74 1.55 -1.37
CA PRO A 71 -25.37 2.84 -1.95
C PRO A 71 -23.90 2.89 -2.43
N ARG A 72 -22.99 2.21 -1.73
CA ARG A 72 -21.56 2.13 -2.10
C ARG A 72 -21.32 1.63 -3.51
N MET A 73 -22.24 0.84 -4.07
CA MET A 73 -22.10 0.27 -5.42
C MET A 73 -22.66 1.19 -6.50
N HIS A 74 -23.86 1.75 -6.30
CA HIS A 74 -24.63 2.36 -7.40
C HIS A 74 -25.19 3.76 -7.11
N GLU A 75 -24.87 4.37 -5.97
CA GLU A 75 -25.33 5.73 -5.65
C GLU A 75 -24.93 6.72 -6.73
N LYS A 76 -23.66 6.68 -7.17
CA LYS A 76 -23.17 7.52 -8.26
C LYS A 76 -23.91 7.27 -9.60
N THR A 77 -24.28 6.02 -9.85
CA THR A 77 -25.04 5.63 -11.06
C THR A 77 -26.41 6.29 -11.07
N PHE A 78 -27.15 6.20 -9.96
CA PHE A 78 -28.49 6.77 -9.87
C PHE A 78 -28.49 8.28 -9.74
N ARG A 79 -27.54 8.87 -9.02
CA ARG A 79 -27.33 10.32 -8.97
C ARG A 79 -27.07 10.90 -10.37
N LYS A 80 -26.23 10.21 -11.17
CA LYS A 80 -25.96 10.59 -12.56
C LYS A 80 -27.22 10.45 -13.44
N ALA A 81 -27.99 9.39 -13.27
CA ALA A 81 -29.25 9.21 -14.01
C ALA A 81 -30.26 10.32 -13.65
N ALA A 82 -30.39 10.67 -12.38
CA ALA A 82 -31.24 11.77 -11.91
C ALA A 82 -30.78 13.14 -12.49
N GLU A 83 -29.46 13.39 -12.49
CA GLU A 83 -28.87 14.59 -13.08
C GLU A 83 -29.15 14.70 -14.59
N GLN A 84 -29.01 13.60 -15.33
CA GLN A 84 -29.35 13.53 -16.76
C GLN A 84 -30.84 13.80 -17.04
N ALA A 85 -31.70 13.54 -16.05
CA ALA A 85 -33.13 13.88 -16.10
C ALA A 85 -33.44 15.32 -15.66
N GLY A 86 -32.43 16.14 -15.32
CA GLY A 86 -32.58 17.51 -14.86
C GLY A 86 -32.86 17.69 -13.36
N LEU A 87 -32.76 16.61 -12.58
CA LEU A 87 -32.91 16.65 -11.12
C LEU A 87 -31.53 16.88 -10.46
N ASN A 88 -31.47 17.68 -9.39
CA ASN A 88 -30.22 17.79 -8.64
C ASN A 88 -29.81 16.41 -8.08
N PRO A 89 -28.56 15.92 -8.27
CA PRO A 89 -28.15 14.57 -7.92
C PRO A 89 -28.29 14.23 -6.44
N PHE A 90 -28.29 15.23 -5.55
CA PHE A 90 -28.46 15.08 -4.10
C PHE A 90 -29.93 15.01 -3.64
N LEU A 91 -30.86 15.06 -4.59
CA LEU A 91 -32.28 14.74 -4.37
C LEU A 91 -32.58 13.26 -4.75
N CYS A 92 -31.53 12.46 -4.97
CA CYS A 92 -31.60 11.02 -5.23
C CYS A 92 -30.99 10.26 -4.05
N GLU A 93 -31.79 9.44 -3.38
CA GLU A 93 -31.36 8.61 -2.25
C GLU A 93 -31.54 7.12 -2.56
N MET A 94 -30.72 6.29 -1.92
CA MET A 94 -30.82 4.83 -2.07
C MET A 94 -31.24 4.17 -0.77
N ALA A 95 -32.36 3.42 -0.81
CA ALA A 95 -32.80 2.51 0.23
C ALA A 95 -32.07 1.14 0.08
N ASN A 96 -31.23 0.79 1.04
CA ASN A 96 -30.53 -0.49 1.02
C ASN A 96 -31.46 -1.60 1.53
N ILE A 97 -32.18 -2.24 0.61
CA ILE A 97 -33.09 -3.37 0.90
C ILE A 97 -32.49 -4.74 0.60
N ARG A 98 -31.23 -4.79 0.14
CA ARG A 98 -30.50 -6.04 -0.05
C ARG A 98 -29.74 -6.44 1.22
N GLU A 99 -28.72 -5.68 1.59
CA GLU A 99 -27.88 -5.97 2.74
C GLU A 99 -28.61 -5.78 4.08
N HIS A 100 -29.57 -4.85 4.14
CA HIS A 100 -30.30 -4.55 5.37
C HIS A 100 -31.61 -5.36 5.53
N CYS A 101 -32.12 -5.96 4.45
CA CYS A 101 -33.36 -6.76 4.49
C CYS A 101 -33.13 -8.16 3.93
N SER A 102 -32.96 -8.30 2.62
CA SER A 102 -32.94 -9.59 1.93
C SER A 102 -31.85 -10.56 2.43
N TRP A 103 -30.68 -10.06 2.82
CA TRP A 103 -29.55 -10.89 3.25
C TRP A 103 -29.52 -11.19 4.76
N VAL A 104 -30.33 -10.51 5.55
CA VAL A 104 -30.33 -10.62 7.03
C VAL A 104 -31.64 -11.13 7.60
N HIS A 105 -32.63 -11.40 6.76
CA HIS A 105 -33.91 -12.02 7.13
C HIS A 105 -34.15 -13.26 6.29
N GLU A 106 -34.70 -14.28 6.91
CA GLU A 106 -35.15 -15.53 6.25
C GLU A 106 -36.63 -15.45 5.88
N GLU A 107 -37.44 -14.81 6.73
CA GLU A 107 -38.87 -14.67 6.56
C GLU A 107 -39.22 -13.50 5.62
N ARG A 108 -39.98 -13.83 4.56
CA ARG A 108 -40.35 -12.88 3.49
C ARG A 108 -41.20 -11.70 4.01
N GLU A 109 -42.10 -11.96 4.93
CA GLU A 109 -42.98 -10.91 5.48
C GLU A 109 -42.18 -9.88 6.31
N GLU A 110 -41.31 -10.35 7.18
CA GLU A 110 -40.44 -9.47 8.00
C GLU A 110 -39.49 -8.64 7.13
N ALA A 111 -38.84 -9.29 6.15
CA ALA A 111 -37.94 -8.60 5.22
C ALA A 111 -38.67 -7.53 4.39
N THR A 112 -39.93 -7.84 3.99
CA THR A 112 -40.77 -6.94 3.20
C THR A 112 -41.25 -5.74 4.05
N ALA A 113 -41.69 -5.98 5.28
CA ALA A 113 -42.10 -4.93 6.21
C ALA A 113 -40.96 -3.97 6.46
N LYS A 114 -39.78 -4.48 6.82
CA LYS A 114 -38.60 -3.67 7.02
C LYS A 114 -38.17 -2.90 5.77
N ALA A 115 -38.33 -3.48 4.58
CA ALA A 115 -38.03 -2.78 3.33
C ALA A 115 -38.98 -1.58 3.10
N ILE A 116 -40.27 -1.74 3.43
CA ILE A 116 -41.27 -0.66 3.38
C ILE A 116 -40.88 0.47 4.36
N ASP A 117 -40.50 0.13 5.60
CA ASP A 117 -40.09 1.11 6.61
C ASP A 117 -38.85 1.90 6.14
N ILE A 118 -37.82 1.22 5.61
CA ILE A 118 -36.62 1.89 5.09
C ILE A 118 -36.97 2.82 3.92
N VAL A 119 -37.85 2.41 3.01
CA VAL A 119 -38.31 3.27 1.91
C VAL A 119 -39.08 4.47 2.46
N HIS A 120 -39.99 4.28 3.43
CA HIS A 120 -40.72 5.36 4.06
C HIS A 120 -39.79 6.38 4.70
N MET A 121 -38.82 5.94 5.51
CA MET A 121 -37.79 6.79 6.11
C MET A 121 -37.09 7.66 5.06
N LEU A 122 -36.67 7.07 3.93
CA LEU A 122 -35.97 7.82 2.88
C LEU A 122 -36.89 8.73 2.05
N VAL A 123 -38.15 8.39 1.89
CA VAL A 123 -39.15 9.30 1.30
C VAL A 123 -39.28 10.56 2.17
N GLU A 124 -39.40 10.41 3.49
CA GLU A 124 -39.49 11.55 4.40
C GLU A 124 -38.20 12.38 4.41
N ARG A 125 -37.06 11.74 4.31
CA ARG A 125 -35.77 12.43 4.17
C ARG A 125 -35.68 13.22 2.87
N VAL A 126 -36.00 12.60 1.72
CA VAL A 126 -35.90 13.25 0.39
C VAL A 126 -36.80 14.48 0.29
N LYS A 127 -37.96 14.48 0.93
CA LYS A 127 -38.83 15.66 1.00
C LYS A 127 -38.12 16.87 1.63
N ARG A 128 -37.14 16.64 2.50
CA ARG A 128 -36.38 17.65 3.24
C ARG A 128 -34.96 17.85 2.67
N ASN A 129 -34.59 17.09 1.64
CA ASN A 129 -33.29 17.28 0.99
C ASN A 129 -33.25 18.64 0.28
N ARG A 130 -32.07 19.25 0.34
CA ARG A 130 -31.79 20.52 -0.33
C ARG A 130 -30.96 20.27 -1.59
N LYS A 131 -31.07 21.13 -2.57
CA LYS A 131 -30.18 21.12 -3.73
C LYS A 131 -28.76 21.48 -3.28
N LEU A 132 -27.86 20.52 -3.31
CA LEU A 132 -26.46 20.74 -2.99
C LEU A 132 -25.66 20.91 -4.28
N GLN A 133 -24.55 21.67 -4.18
CA GLN A 133 -23.62 21.84 -5.29
C GLN A 133 -22.31 21.13 -4.94
N PRO A 134 -21.70 20.39 -5.86
CA PRO A 134 -20.38 19.80 -5.64
C PRO A 134 -19.37 20.85 -5.18
N ILE A 135 -18.49 20.47 -4.26
CA ILE A 135 -17.40 21.32 -3.81
C ILE A 135 -16.22 21.08 -4.73
N THR A 136 -15.69 22.14 -5.33
CA THR A 136 -14.49 22.04 -6.17
C THR A 136 -13.26 22.41 -5.37
N VAL A 137 -12.22 21.58 -5.48
CA VAL A 137 -10.91 21.84 -4.88
C VAL A 137 -9.83 21.72 -5.97
N PRO A 138 -8.82 22.61 -5.99
CA PRO A 138 -7.74 22.53 -6.96
C PRO A 138 -6.92 21.24 -6.76
N VAL A 139 -6.20 20.82 -7.81
CA VAL A 139 -5.31 19.66 -7.77
C VAL A 139 -3.86 20.09 -7.95
N THR A 140 -3.04 19.81 -6.96
CA THR A 140 -1.58 19.92 -7.06
C THR A 140 -1.06 18.77 -7.92
N LYS A 141 -0.44 19.09 -9.06
CA LYS A 141 0.01 18.09 -10.07
C LYS A 141 1.42 17.57 -9.79
N THR A 142 1.73 17.33 -8.52
CA THR A 142 2.96 16.72 -8.03
C THR A 142 2.61 15.42 -7.31
N ALA A 143 3.29 14.32 -7.64
CA ALA A 143 3.11 13.04 -6.95
C ALA A 143 4.23 12.81 -5.95
N LEU A 144 3.89 12.28 -4.78
CA LEU A 144 4.86 11.69 -3.86
C LEU A 144 4.97 10.18 -4.13
N VAL A 145 6.17 9.66 -4.25
CA VAL A 145 6.44 8.22 -4.31
C VAL A 145 7.30 7.84 -3.09
N ILE A 146 6.82 6.93 -2.26
CA ILE A 146 7.50 6.50 -1.02
C ILE A 146 8.13 5.13 -1.25
N GLY A 147 9.45 5.10 -1.35
CA GLY A 147 10.27 3.92 -1.59
C GLY A 147 10.89 3.90 -2.99
N GLY A 148 12.22 3.83 -3.04
CA GLY A 148 13.05 3.84 -4.25
C GLY A 148 13.46 2.45 -4.75
N GLY A 149 12.64 1.41 -4.50
CA GLY A 149 12.78 0.10 -5.14
C GLY A 149 12.19 0.08 -6.56
N ILE A 150 12.20 -1.08 -7.25
CA ILE A 150 11.71 -1.19 -8.63
C ILE A 150 10.28 -0.66 -8.82
N ALA A 151 9.40 -0.88 -7.83
CA ALA A 151 8.03 -0.37 -7.88
C ALA A 151 7.98 1.17 -7.88
N GLY A 152 8.72 1.81 -6.97
CA GLY A 152 8.74 3.26 -6.87
C GLY A 152 9.46 3.91 -8.04
N ILE A 153 10.57 3.34 -8.49
CA ILE A 153 11.31 3.78 -9.69
C ILE A 153 10.40 3.75 -10.91
N GLN A 154 9.70 2.63 -11.15
CA GLN A 154 8.79 2.52 -12.29
C GLN A 154 7.63 3.52 -12.20
N ALA A 155 6.96 3.61 -11.04
CA ALA A 155 5.87 4.57 -10.86
C ALA A 155 6.33 6.02 -11.04
N ALA A 156 7.53 6.36 -10.53
CA ALA A 156 8.09 7.71 -10.65
C ALA A 156 8.39 8.07 -12.12
N LEU A 157 9.01 7.16 -12.86
CA LEU A 157 9.31 7.36 -14.29
C LEU A 157 8.02 7.49 -15.10
N ASP A 158 7.05 6.57 -14.94
CA ASP A 158 5.78 6.60 -15.68
C ASP A 158 5.00 7.91 -15.47
N ILE A 159 5.00 8.45 -14.24
CA ILE A 159 4.34 9.72 -13.93
C ILE A 159 5.13 10.90 -14.52
N ALA A 160 6.46 10.88 -14.40
CA ALA A 160 7.34 11.96 -14.85
C ALA A 160 7.42 12.06 -16.37
N ASP A 161 7.45 10.92 -17.08
CA ASP A 161 7.41 10.85 -18.56
C ASP A 161 6.12 11.43 -19.13
N CYS A 162 5.01 11.39 -18.36
CA CYS A 162 3.76 12.05 -18.70
C CYS A 162 3.74 13.55 -18.37
N GLY A 163 4.87 14.14 -17.96
CA GLY A 163 5.05 15.57 -17.74
C GLY A 163 4.66 16.07 -16.35
N HIS A 164 4.44 15.20 -15.38
CA HIS A 164 4.10 15.59 -14.02
C HIS A 164 5.30 15.56 -13.08
N GLN A 165 5.31 16.47 -12.09
CA GLN A 165 6.35 16.50 -11.07
C GLN A 165 6.23 15.33 -10.12
N VAL A 166 7.35 14.73 -9.73
CA VAL A 166 7.45 13.62 -8.78
C VAL A 166 8.48 13.91 -7.71
N VAL A 167 8.09 13.72 -6.46
CA VAL A 167 9.00 13.67 -5.31
C VAL A 167 9.18 12.22 -4.92
N LEU A 168 10.38 11.66 -5.13
CA LEU A 168 10.71 10.27 -4.77
C LEU A 168 11.51 10.25 -3.46
N VAL A 169 10.96 9.61 -2.44
CA VAL A 169 11.58 9.52 -1.10
C VAL A 169 12.05 8.10 -0.83
N GLU A 170 13.35 7.93 -0.55
CA GLU A 170 13.96 6.66 -0.19
C GLU A 170 14.71 6.79 1.15
N ARG A 171 14.45 5.87 2.07
CA ARG A 171 15.06 5.89 3.41
C ARG A 171 16.51 5.43 3.44
N GLU A 172 16.92 4.59 2.48
CA GLU A 172 18.29 4.14 2.33
C GLU A 172 19.14 5.20 1.59
N PRO A 173 20.46 5.14 1.71
CA PRO A 173 21.35 6.09 1.03
C PRO A 173 21.31 6.05 -0.50
N SER A 174 20.75 4.99 -1.08
CA SER A 174 20.61 4.79 -2.53
C SER A 174 19.25 4.18 -2.85
N ILE A 175 18.73 4.48 -4.04
CA ILE A 175 17.62 3.74 -4.63
C ILE A 175 18.06 2.37 -5.16
N GLY A 176 17.12 1.50 -5.55
CA GLY A 176 17.35 0.16 -6.10
C GLY A 176 16.66 -0.97 -5.30
N GLY A 177 16.50 -0.81 -3.98
CA GLY A 177 15.82 -1.77 -3.11
C GLY A 177 16.42 -3.18 -3.18
N HIS A 178 15.58 -4.20 -2.98
CA HIS A 178 16.03 -5.60 -3.03
C HIS A 178 16.50 -6.04 -4.42
N MET A 179 15.97 -5.47 -5.51
CA MET A 179 16.40 -5.84 -6.84
C MET A 179 17.88 -5.53 -7.06
N ALA A 180 18.42 -4.47 -6.44
CA ALA A 180 19.85 -4.18 -6.48
C ALA A 180 20.72 -5.22 -5.76
N GLN A 181 20.15 -6.06 -4.90
CA GLN A 181 20.84 -7.13 -4.18
C GLN A 181 20.86 -8.45 -4.93
N LEU A 182 20.00 -8.63 -5.96
CA LEU A 182 19.91 -9.85 -6.73
C LEU A 182 21.07 -10.00 -7.73
N SER A 183 21.41 -11.25 -8.07
CA SER A 183 22.31 -11.59 -9.17
C SER A 183 21.57 -11.51 -10.51
N GLU A 184 20.60 -12.37 -10.68
CA GLU A 184 19.76 -12.47 -11.86
C GLU A 184 18.29 -12.50 -11.50
N THR A 185 17.40 -12.33 -12.48
CA THR A 185 15.95 -12.34 -12.30
C THR A 185 15.30 -13.49 -13.07
N PHE A 186 14.27 -14.10 -12.48
CA PHE A 186 13.45 -15.09 -13.18
C PHE A 186 12.31 -14.39 -13.95
N PRO A 187 11.76 -14.97 -15.02
CA PRO A 187 12.06 -16.28 -15.59
C PRO A 187 13.16 -16.26 -16.68
N THR A 188 13.78 -15.13 -16.93
CA THR A 188 14.67 -14.91 -18.09
C THR A 188 16.16 -15.04 -17.78
N LEU A 189 16.55 -15.08 -16.51
CA LEU A 189 17.95 -15.05 -16.05
C LEU A 189 18.71 -13.78 -16.46
N ASP A 190 18.02 -12.67 -16.63
CA ASP A 190 18.66 -11.39 -16.89
C ASP A 190 19.42 -10.89 -15.66
N CYS A 191 20.56 -10.28 -15.90
CA CYS A 191 21.34 -9.59 -14.86
C CYS A 191 20.51 -8.49 -14.21
N SER A 192 20.28 -8.58 -12.91
CA SER A 192 19.47 -7.63 -12.16
C SER A 192 20.01 -6.19 -12.23
N GLN A 193 21.32 -6.02 -12.10
CA GLN A 193 21.96 -4.71 -12.15
C GLN A 193 21.90 -4.10 -13.56
N CYS A 194 21.98 -4.92 -14.61
CA CYS A 194 21.92 -4.46 -16.00
C CYS A 194 20.55 -3.87 -16.36
N ILE A 195 19.49 -4.36 -15.71
CA ILE A 195 18.12 -3.83 -15.88
C ILE A 195 17.89 -2.64 -14.96
N MET A 196 18.34 -2.70 -13.71
CA MET A 196 18.02 -1.72 -12.69
C MET A 196 18.83 -0.44 -12.82
N THR A 197 20.13 -0.54 -13.11
CA THR A 197 21.04 0.62 -13.12
C THR A 197 20.60 1.70 -14.12
N PRO A 198 20.23 1.39 -15.38
CA PRO A 198 19.72 2.41 -16.30
C PRO A 198 18.51 3.15 -15.73
N LYS A 199 17.53 2.43 -15.19
CA LYS A 199 16.33 3.05 -14.58
C LYS A 199 16.66 3.94 -13.38
N MET A 200 17.65 3.56 -12.55
CA MET A 200 18.11 4.41 -11.44
C MET A 200 18.77 5.70 -11.95
N VAL A 201 19.54 5.61 -13.04
CA VAL A 201 20.17 6.76 -13.70
C VAL A 201 19.12 7.66 -14.35
N ASP A 202 18.11 7.08 -15.00
CA ASP A 202 16.99 7.81 -15.58
C ASP A 202 16.26 8.63 -14.49
N VAL A 203 16.00 8.03 -13.32
CA VAL A 203 15.36 8.74 -12.19
C VAL A 203 16.15 9.98 -11.77
N VAL A 204 17.47 9.89 -11.60
CA VAL A 204 18.27 11.02 -11.09
C VAL A 204 18.45 12.12 -12.14
N ASN A 205 18.40 11.77 -13.42
CA ASN A 205 18.56 12.71 -14.53
C ASN A 205 17.22 13.27 -15.06
N HIS A 206 16.09 12.71 -14.61
CA HIS A 206 14.79 13.15 -15.11
C HIS A 206 14.42 14.54 -14.58
N PRO A 207 14.09 15.52 -15.46
CA PRO A 207 13.85 16.92 -15.05
C PRO A 207 12.61 17.08 -14.15
N ASN A 208 11.68 16.14 -14.20
CA ASN A 208 10.45 16.15 -13.41
C ASN A 208 10.54 15.30 -12.12
N ILE A 209 11.70 14.73 -11.78
CA ILE A 209 11.85 13.92 -10.56
C ILE A 209 12.79 14.60 -9.58
N THR A 210 12.29 14.90 -8.39
CA THR A 210 13.10 15.33 -7.24
C THR A 210 13.35 14.11 -6.35
N LEU A 211 14.61 13.67 -6.29
CA LEU A 211 15.01 12.49 -5.52
C LEU A 211 15.55 12.87 -4.14
N HIS A 212 14.90 12.38 -3.09
CA HIS A 212 15.36 12.48 -1.71
C HIS A 212 15.74 11.09 -1.19
N THR A 213 17.02 10.74 -1.22
CA THR A 213 17.56 9.54 -0.59
C THR A 213 18.00 9.82 0.84
N PHE A 214 18.11 8.78 1.66
CA PHE A 214 18.39 8.88 3.10
C PHE A 214 17.36 9.77 3.82
N SER A 215 16.07 9.63 3.41
CA SER A 215 14.97 10.51 3.83
C SER A 215 13.74 9.69 4.17
N GLU A 216 12.93 10.19 5.11
CA GLU A 216 11.72 9.51 5.59
C GLU A 216 10.55 10.47 5.70
N VAL A 217 9.34 9.99 5.39
CA VAL A 217 8.10 10.74 5.61
C VAL A 217 7.80 10.77 7.11
N GLU A 218 7.67 11.97 7.68
CA GLU A 218 7.35 12.17 9.09
C GLU A 218 5.87 12.35 9.35
N GLU A 219 5.21 13.14 8.53
CA GLU A 219 3.81 13.53 8.72
C GLU A 219 3.16 13.77 7.35
N VAL A 220 1.89 13.47 7.24
CA VAL A 220 1.08 13.75 6.05
C VAL A 220 -0.23 14.35 6.51
N ASP A 221 -0.49 15.57 6.09
CA ASP A 221 -1.73 16.30 6.32
C ASP A 221 -2.45 16.58 5.00
N GLY A 222 -3.72 16.96 5.07
CA GLY A 222 -4.49 17.35 3.90
C GLY A 222 -5.37 16.23 3.32
N TYR A 223 -5.63 16.29 2.02
CA TYR A 223 -6.60 15.44 1.35
C TYR A 223 -6.23 15.24 -0.12
N ILE A 224 -6.91 14.34 -0.82
CA ILE A 224 -6.70 14.07 -2.25
C ILE A 224 -6.63 15.37 -3.07
N GLY A 225 -5.58 15.51 -3.84
CA GLY A 225 -5.27 16.70 -4.61
C GLY A 225 -4.46 17.76 -3.84
N ASN A 226 -4.42 17.71 -2.50
CA ASN A 226 -3.80 18.76 -1.67
C ASN A 226 -3.23 18.21 -0.36
N PHE A 227 -2.28 17.30 -0.44
CA PHE A 227 -1.53 16.83 0.72
C PHE A 227 -0.34 17.76 1.01
N GLN A 228 -0.01 17.91 2.29
CA GLN A 228 1.21 18.54 2.79
C GLN A 228 2.05 17.46 3.47
N VAL A 229 3.22 17.18 2.92
CA VAL A 229 4.05 16.08 3.40
C VAL A 229 5.34 16.60 4.01
N LYS A 230 5.56 16.32 5.30
CA LYS A 230 6.82 16.59 5.97
C LYS A 230 7.79 15.44 5.73
N ILE A 231 8.94 15.76 5.20
CA ILE A 231 10.00 14.80 4.87
C ILE A 231 11.24 15.17 5.69
N ARG A 232 11.73 14.22 6.49
CA ARG A 232 13.02 14.36 7.17
C ARG A 232 14.13 13.84 6.26
N LYS A 233 15.04 14.69 5.89
CA LYS A 233 16.30 14.37 5.22
C LYS A 233 17.38 14.16 6.26
N LYS A 234 17.83 12.93 6.44
CA LYS A 234 18.87 12.57 7.41
C LYS A 234 20.23 13.11 6.97
N ALA A 235 21.00 13.58 7.91
CA ALA A 235 22.32 14.09 7.64
C ALA A 235 23.28 12.99 7.15
N ARG A 236 23.67 13.05 5.88
CA ARG A 236 24.68 12.16 5.29
C ARG A 236 26.09 12.39 5.85
N SER A 237 26.33 13.56 6.41
CA SER A 237 27.66 14.10 6.76
C SER A 237 28.61 14.19 5.55
N VAL A 238 28.04 14.23 4.34
CA VAL A 238 28.71 14.45 3.06
C VAL A 238 27.82 15.33 2.20
N ASP A 239 28.36 16.47 1.74
CA ASP A 239 27.69 17.39 0.83
C ASP A 239 27.57 16.76 -0.56
N MET A 240 26.33 16.53 -1.00
CA MET A 240 26.02 15.87 -2.28
C MET A 240 26.44 16.73 -3.49
N GLY A 241 26.38 18.06 -3.36
CA GLY A 241 26.74 18.99 -4.44
C GLY A 241 28.27 19.12 -4.67
N LYS A 242 29.06 18.85 -3.62
CA LYS A 242 30.53 18.88 -3.70
C LYS A 242 31.16 17.52 -3.97
N CYS A 243 30.48 16.45 -3.61
CA CYS A 243 31.04 15.08 -3.71
C CYS A 243 31.15 14.62 -5.16
N THR A 244 32.33 14.21 -5.59
CA THR A 244 32.60 13.69 -6.94
C THR A 244 32.52 12.16 -7.02
N GLY A 245 32.18 11.45 -5.94
CA GLY A 245 32.09 9.98 -5.92
C GLY A 245 33.44 9.26 -6.02
N CYS A 246 34.58 9.92 -5.80
CA CYS A 246 35.93 9.38 -6.04
C CYS A 246 36.33 8.21 -5.11
N GLY A 247 35.64 7.96 -4.01
CA GLY A 247 35.85 6.84 -3.09
C GLY A 247 37.08 6.93 -2.17
N VAL A 248 37.93 7.97 -2.27
CA VAL A 248 39.15 8.13 -1.46
C VAL A 248 38.85 8.11 0.05
N CYS A 249 37.78 8.77 0.48
CA CYS A 249 37.36 8.82 1.87
C CYS A 249 37.02 7.42 2.43
N MET A 250 36.39 6.56 1.63
CA MET A 250 36.08 5.16 1.99
C MET A 250 37.35 4.33 2.10
N ALA A 251 38.25 4.44 1.11
CA ALA A 251 39.51 3.70 1.06
C ALA A 251 40.43 4.02 2.25
N LYS A 252 40.43 5.28 2.71
CA LYS A 252 41.29 5.78 3.81
C LYS A 252 40.64 5.71 5.19
N CYS A 253 39.36 5.35 5.29
CA CYS A 253 38.68 5.23 6.57
C CYS A 253 39.32 4.14 7.44
N PRO A 254 39.70 4.41 8.71
CA PRO A 254 40.31 3.40 9.59
C PRO A 254 39.30 2.36 10.11
N GLN A 255 38.01 2.71 10.15
CA GLN A 255 36.94 1.81 10.57
C GLN A 255 36.44 0.99 9.37
N LYS A 256 36.98 -0.24 9.19
CA LYS A 256 36.68 -1.12 8.05
C LYS A 256 36.05 -2.46 8.43
N LYS A 257 35.76 -2.67 9.72
CA LYS A 257 35.22 -3.95 10.24
C LYS A 257 33.74 -3.84 10.62
N ILE A 258 32.97 -3.02 9.90
CA ILE A 258 31.53 -2.90 10.11
C ILE A 258 30.85 -3.87 9.17
N PRO A 259 29.99 -4.79 9.68
CA PRO A 259 29.25 -5.71 8.82
C PRO A 259 28.48 -4.97 7.74
N ASN A 260 28.57 -5.45 6.50
CA ASN A 260 27.86 -4.83 5.39
C ASN A 260 26.44 -5.41 5.27
N SER A 261 25.45 -4.67 5.73
CA SER A 261 24.05 -5.08 5.67
C SER A 261 23.53 -5.28 4.24
N PHE A 262 24.05 -4.53 3.26
CA PHE A 262 23.70 -4.72 1.85
C PHE A 262 24.12 -6.11 1.33
N ASP A 263 25.25 -6.60 1.79
CA ASP A 263 25.76 -7.94 1.47
C ASP A 263 25.33 -9.01 2.49
N CYS A 264 24.24 -8.80 3.19
CA CYS A 264 23.73 -9.74 4.21
C CYS A 264 24.78 -10.10 5.27
N ASN A 265 25.67 -9.16 5.60
CA ASN A 265 26.80 -9.31 6.54
C ASN A 265 27.90 -10.33 6.11
N LEU A 266 27.91 -10.77 4.85
CA LEU A 266 28.97 -11.63 4.30
C LEU A 266 30.32 -10.93 4.18
N GLY A 267 30.34 -9.61 4.19
CA GLY A 267 31.54 -8.79 4.11
C GLY A 267 31.50 -7.61 5.07
N ASN A 268 32.57 -6.83 5.07
CA ASN A 268 32.70 -5.64 5.91
C ASN A 268 32.76 -4.37 5.06
N ARG A 269 32.25 -3.29 5.61
CA ARG A 269 32.35 -1.95 5.04
C ARG A 269 33.05 -0.96 5.97
N SER A 270 33.42 0.17 5.45
CA SER A 270 33.91 1.30 6.26
C SER A 270 32.76 2.10 6.87
N ALA A 271 33.08 2.96 7.87
CA ALA A 271 32.10 3.83 8.52
C ALA A 271 31.58 4.93 7.58
N ILE A 272 32.38 5.35 6.59
CA ILE A 272 31.93 6.17 5.46
C ILE A 272 31.84 5.25 4.25
N TYR A 273 30.65 5.12 3.64
CA TYR A 273 30.42 4.08 2.64
C TYR A 273 29.37 4.48 1.61
N VAL A 274 29.42 3.82 0.47
CA VAL A 274 28.35 3.71 -0.53
C VAL A 274 27.81 2.28 -0.44
N PRO A 275 26.50 2.04 -0.46
CA PRO A 275 25.92 0.70 -0.24
C PRO A 275 26.42 -0.36 -1.22
N PHE A 276 26.54 -0.01 -2.51
CA PHE A 276 27.01 -0.89 -3.59
C PHE A 276 27.59 -0.04 -4.73
N PRO A 277 28.39 -0.63 -5.65
CA PRO A 277 29.15 0.15 -6.65
C PRO A 277 28.28 0.99 -7.61
N GLN A 278 27.07 0.49 -7.97
CA GLN A 278 26.14 1.15 -8.87
C GLN A 278 25.11 2.04 -8.14
N ALA A 279 25.36 2.40 -6.88
CA ALA A 279 24.44 3.20 -6.08
C ALA A 279 24.10 4.55 -6.73
N VAL A 280 22.85 4.94 -6.63
CA VAL A 280 22.35 6.24 -7.10
C VAL A 280 21.61 6.95 -5.94
N PRO A 281 22.09 8.13 -5.52
CA PRO A 281 23.32 8.82 -5.94
C PRO A 281 24.58 8.07 -5.47
N ASN A 282 25.68 8.17 -6.25
CA ASN A 282 26.99 7.62 -5.86
C ASN A 282 27.72 8.56 -4.89
N VAL A 283 27.08 8.88 -3.80
CA VAL A 283 27.58 9.76 -2.74
C VAL A 283 27.64 8.98 -1.43
N PRO A 284 28.81 8.94 -0.76
CA PRO A 284 28.93 8.23 0.52
C PRO A 284 28.03 8.81 1.61
N VAL A 285 27.73 7.97 2.60
CA VAL A 285 27.10 8.36 3.87
C VAL A 285 27.99 7.94 5.02
N ILE A 286 27.99 8.69 6.13
CA ILE A 286 28.71 8.32 7.34
C ILE A 286 27.75 7.62 8.31
N ASP A 287 28.07 6.38 8.65
CA ASP A 287 27.43 5.64 9.74
C ASP A 287 27.88 6.24 11.08
N ARG A 288 27.08 7.20 11.58
CA ARG A 288 27.39 7.95 12.80
C ARG A 288 27.55 7.06 14.01
N ALA A 289 26.77 5.96 14.08
CA ALA A 289 26.81 5.00 15.20
C ALA A 289 28.15 4.25 15.26
N ASN A 290 28.82 4.03 14.14
CA ASN A 290 30.07 3.30 14.06
C ASN A 290 31.31 4.16 13.72
N CYS A 291 31.12 5.46 13.44
CA CYS A 291 32.20 6.37 13.13
C CYS A 291 32.96 6.84 14.37
N THR A 292 34.28 6.72 14.36
CA THR A 292 35.15 7.14 15.48
C THR A 292 35.04 8.65 15.75
N TYR A 293 34.84 9.49 14.74
CA TYR A 293 34.64 10.92 14.94
C TYR A 293 33.38 11.20 15.77
N PHE A 294 32.25 10.63 15.41
CA PHE A 294 31.00 10.82 16.17
C PHE A 294 31.01 10.17 17.56
N LYS A 295 31.82 9.13 17.77
CA LYS A 295 31.97 8.49 19.08
C LYS A 295 32.91 9.24 20.04
N SER A 296 33.98 9.85 19.53
CA SER A 296 35.06 10.35 20.39
C SER A 296 35.66 11.69 19.98
N GLY A 297 35.25 12.27 18.85
CA GLY A 297 35.83 13.50 18.30
C GLY A 297 37.27 13.38 17.76
N LYS A 298 37.90 12.21 17.88
CA LYS A 298 39.35 12.03 17.67
C LYS A 298 39.75 11.55 16.27
N CYS A 299 38.84 11.58 15.28
CA CYS A 299 39.12 11.19 13.90
C CYS A 299 38.71 12.32 12.95
N GLY A 300 39.15 12.32 11.74
CA GLY A 300 38.80 13.33 10.71
C GLY A 300 39.48 12.96 9.40
N VAL A 301 39.93 11.70 9.28
CA VAL A 301 40.72 11.24 8.12
C VAL A 301 39.94 11.45 6.81
N CYS A 302 38.68 11.08 6.74
CA CYS A 302 37.84 11.23 5.53
C CYS A 302 37.70 12.71 5.11
N GLN A 303 37.58 13.62 6.07
CA GLN A 303 37.51 15.06 5.80
C GLN A 303 38.85 15.59 5.26
N LYS A 304 39.98 15.18 5.88
CA LYS A 304 41.33 15.62 5.48
C LYS A 304 41.73 15.15 4.08
N VAL A 305 41.29 13.97 3.64
CA VAL A 305 41.63 13.40 2.33
C VAL A 305 40.60 13.76 1.25
N CYS A 306 39.56 14.49 1.59
CA CYS A 306 38.51 14.88 0.64
C CYS A 306 38.94 16.12 -0.13
N GLY A 307 39.46 15.96 -1.36
CA GLY A 307 39.87 17.06 -2.21
C GLY A 307 38.79 18.13 -2.44
N PRO A 308 37.53 17.73 -2.77
CA PRO A 308 36.42 18.67 -2.92
C PRO A 308 35.90 19.29 -1.61
N GLY A 309 36.36 18.83 -0.44
CA GLY A 309 35.85 19.30 0.86
C GLY A 309 34.39 18.95 1.14
N ALA A 310 33.92 17.84 0.62
CA ALA A 310 32.52 17.44 0.72
C ALA A 310 32.14 16.86 2.08
N VAL A 311 33.09 16.41 2.92
CA VAL A 311 32.77 15.79 4.23
C VAL A 311 32.51 16.89 5.25
N ASP A 312 31.31 16.87 5.81
CA ASP A 312 30.83 17.83 6.81
C ASP A 312 30.21 17.09 8.01
N PHE A 313 30.94 17.09 9.14
CA PHE A 313 30.48 16.47 10.37
C PHE A 313 29.44 17.29 11.13
N THR A 314 29.26 18.57 10.76
CA THR A 314 28.30 19.49 11.42
C THR A 314 26.90 19.41 10.80
N GLN A 315 26.75 18.69 9.68
CA GLN A 315 25.47 18.53 9.01
C GLN A 315 24.43 17.90 9.95
N GLU A 316 23.26 18.51 10.02
CA GLU A 316 22.11 18.06 10.80
C GLU A 316 20.97 17.58 9.91
N ASP A 317 20.00 16.89 10.49
CA ASP A 317 18.78 16.49 9.78
C ASP A 317 17.98 17.75 9.39
N GLU A 318 17.43 17.73 8.20
CA GLU A 318 16.60 18.80 7.64
C GLU A 318 15.16 18.28 7.47
N VAL A 319 14.17 19.08 7.88
CA VAL A 319 12.77 18.81 7.62
C VAL A 319 12.26 19.76 6.54
N ILE A 320 11.76 19.20 5.45
CA ILE A 320 11.13 19.96 4.36
C ILE A 320 9.64 19.62 4.27
N VAL A 321 8.86 20.52 3.68
CA VAL A 321 7.42 20.33 3.43
C VAL A 321 7.18 20.36 1.93
N GLU A 322 6.59 19.29 1.39
CA GLU A 322 6.27 19.17 -0.04
C GLU A 322 4.76 19.13 -0.25
N PRO A 323 4.20 20.06 -1.03
CA PRO A 323 2.80 20.00 -1.44
C PRO A 323 2.62 19.00 -2.58
N VAL A 324 1.75 18.00 -2.40
CA VAL A 324 1.52 16.94 -3.41
C VAL A 324 0.03 16.63 -3.57
N GLY A 325 -0.39 16.22 -4.76
CA GLY A 325 -1.78 15.86 -5.02
C GLY A 325 -2.08 14.37 -4.90
N ALA A 326 -1.06 13.52 -4.98
CA ALA A 326 -1.18 12.08 -4.93
C ALA A 326 0.02 11.43 -4.22
N ILE A 327 -0.20 10.28 -3.61
CA ILE A 327 0.84 9.52 -2.90
C ILE A 327 0.83 8.07 -3.40
N VAL A 328 1.98 7.58 -3.85
CA VAL A 328 2.21 6.18 -4.22
C VAL A 328 3.09 5.53 -3.16
N VAL A 329 2.59 4.49 -2.51
CA VAL A 329 3.32 3.74 -1.48
C VAL A 329 3.97 2.51 -2.13
N ALA A 330 5.30 2.49 -2.16
CA ALA A 330 6.13 1.49 -2.83
C ALA A 330 7.24 0.94 -1.91
N THR A 331 6.96 0.79 -0.62
CA THR A 331 7.94 0.49 0.43
C THR A 331 8.49 -0.93 0.40
N GLY A 332 7.97 -1.81 -0.46
CA GLY A 332 8.47 -3.16 -0.66
C GLY A 332 8.21 -4.08 0.54
N PHE A 333 9.17 -4.98 0.80
CA PHE A 333 9.06 -6.03 1.81
C PHE A 333 10.38 -6.21 2.57
N LYS A 334 10.37 -7.01 3.63
CA LYS A 334 11.55 -7.61 4.26
C LYS A 334 11.44 -9.13 4.23
N LEU A 335 12.57 -9.80 4.29
CA LEU A 335 12.59 -11.23 4.56
C LEU A 335 12.26 -11.50 6.04
N TYR A 336 11.70 -12.68 6.30
CA TYR A 336 11.43 -13.12 7.66
C TYR A 336 12.73 -13.16 8.47
N ASP A 337 12.74 -12.37 9.54
CA ASP A 337 13.90 -12.29 10.43
C ASP A 337 13.88 -13.42 11.46
N ILE A 338 14.96 -14.17 11.48
CA ILE A 338 15.09 -15.39 12.27
C ILE A 338 15.39 -15.10 13.73
N GLY A 339 15.87 -13.90 14.04
CA GLY A 339 16.25 -13.45 15.39
C GLY A 339 15.18 -12.66 16.13
N GLU A 340 14.27 -12.02 15.45
CA GLU A 340 13.24 -11.17 16.05
C GLU A 340 11.91 -11.90 16.24
N LYS A 341 11.36 -11.82 17.45
CA LYS A 341 9.95 -12.17 17.67
C LYS A 341 9.08 -11.09 17.03
N PRO A 342 8.14 -11.42 16.14
CA PRO A 342 7.09 -10.48 15.78
C PRO A 342 6.39 -10.01 17.06
N LYS A 343 6.19 -8.69 17.22
CA LYS A 343 5.48 -8.12 18.37
C LYS A 343 4.12 -8.82 18.52
N GLY A 344 3.89 -9.48 19.66
CA GLY A 344 2.64 -10.20 19.94
C GLY A 344 2.57 -11.65 19.43
N SER A 345 3.59 -12.17 18.75
CA SER A 345 3.62 -13.57 18.31
C SER A 345 4.21 -14.49 19.39
N PRO A 346 3.59 -15.65 19.67
CA PRO A 346 4.17 -16.68 20.54
C PRO A 346 5.36 -17.39 19.89
N ILE A 347 5.75 -17.04 18.66
CA ILE A 347 6.64 -17.81 17.82
C ILE A 347 8.10 -17.45 18.07
N LYS A 348 8.87 -18.47 18.41
CA LYS A 348 10.34 -18.43 18.32
C LYS A 348 10.73 -18.46 16.84
N GLY A 349 11.69 -17.62 16.42
CA GLY A 349 12.21 -17.64 15.07
C GLY A 349 12.81 -19.01 14.68
N TYR A 350 13.27 -19.14 13.44
CA TYR A 350 13.75 -20.40 12.84
C TYR A 350 15.01 -20.98 13.46
N GLY A 351 15.29 -20.72 14.71
CA GLY A 351 16.38 -21.40 15.41
C GLY A 351 16.39 -22.93 15.25
N GLU A 352 15.26 -23.51 14.87
CA GLU A 352 15.10 -24.93 14.54
C GLU A 352 15.89 -25.39 13.32
N PHE A 353 16.13 -24.49 12.34
CA PHE A 353 16.95 -24.76 11.15
C PHE A 353 18.40 -24.28 11.33
N GLY A 354 18.81 -23.85 12.50
CA GLY A 354 20.19 -23.48 12.80
C GLY A 354 20.71 -22.21 12.12
N HIS A 355 19.85 -21.42 11.45
CA HIS A 355 20.25 -20.15 10.87
C HIS A 355 20.76 -19.18 11.94
N GLY A 356 21.87 -18.50 11.64
CA GLY A 356 22.58 -17.65 12.62
C GLY A 356 23.39 -18.41 13.67
N LYS A 357 23.31 -19.76 13.70
CA LYS A 357 24.12 -20.63 14.58
C LYS A 357 25.06 -21.52 13.77
N LEU A 358 24.58 -22.07 12.65
CA LEU A 358 25.37 -22.86 11.72
C LEU A 358 25.81 -21.94 10.57
N PRO A 359 27.13 -21.74 10.37
CA PRO A 359 27.63 -20.78 9.38
C PRO A 359 27.16 -21.09 7.96
N ASP A 360 27.04 -22.38 7.62
CA ASP A 360 26.67 -22.85 6.27
C ASP A 360 25.14 -23.05 6.11
N VAL A 361 24.34 -22.44 7.00
CA VAL A 361 22.89 -22.29 6.83
C VAL A 361 22.57 -20.82 6.60
N ILE A 362 22.23 -20.48 5.37
CA ILE A 362 21.99 -19.12 4.89
C ILE A 362 20.56 -18.95 4.36
N ASP A 363 20.10 -17.71 4.21
CA ASP A 363 18.85 -17.43 3.50
C ASP A 363 19.04 -17.20 1.99
N GLY A 364 17.91 -17.12 1.25
CA GLY A 364 17.94 -16.93 -0.20
C GLY A 364 18.59 -15.63 -0.65
N LEU A 365 18.46 -14.52 0.13
CA LEU A 365 19.11 -13.25 -0.23
C LEU A 365 20.62 -13.29 0.00
N THR A 366 21.07 -13.97 1.04
CA THR A 366 22.49 -14.24 1.28
C THR A 366 23.09 -15.05 0.13
N PHE A 367 22.36 -16.06 -0.38
CA PHE A 367 22.77 -16.81 -1.56
C PHE A 367 22.88 -15.91 -2.81
N GLU A 368 21.94 -14.98 -3.03
CA GLU A 368 22.03 -13.99 -4.11
C GLU A 368 23.31 -13.15 -4.03
N ARG A 369 23.70 -12.73 -2.82
CA ARG A 369 24.92 -11.94 -2.64
C ARG A 369 26.19 -12.75 -2.90
N LEU A 370 26.20 -14.05 -2.60
CA LEU A 370 27.28 -14.95 -3.02
C LEU A 370 27.33 -15.11 -4.55
N ALA A 371 26.16 -15.32 -5.18
CA ALA A 371 26.07 -15.55 -6.61
C ALA A 371 26.31 -14.29 -7.47
N SER A 372 26.15 -13.08 -6.89
CA SER A 372 26.28 -11.83 -7.63
C SER A 372 27.75 -11.47 -7.92
N ALA A 373 28.04 -11.08 -9.15
CA ALA A 373 29.38 -10.60 -9.55
C ALA A 373 29.81 -9.34 -8.78
N SER A 374 28.84 -8.51 -8.33
CA SER A 374 29.09 -7.35 -7.47
C SER A 374 29.07 -7.69 -5.98
N GLY A 375 28.89 -8.95 -5.62
CA GLY A 375 28.87 -9.42 -4.24
C GLY A 375 30.28 -9.59 -3.66
N PRO A 376 30.36 -9.89 -2.35
CA PRO A 376 31.62 -9.92 -1.61
C PRO A 376 32.57 -11.03 -2.06
N THR A 377 32.07 -12.06 -2.77
CA THR A 377 32.82 -13.20 -3.29
C THR A 377 33.15 -13.09 -4.79
N GLY A 378 32.75 -11.98 -5.44
CA GLY A 378 32.90 -11.80 -6.88
C GLY A 378 32.09 -12.82 -7.70
N GLY A 379 30.97 -13.28 -7.17
CA GLY A 379 30.06 -14.22 -7.81
C GLY A 379 30.41 -15.71 -7.62
N LYS A 380 31.37 -16.01 -6.77
CA LYS A 380 31.71 -17.41 -6.40
C LYS A 380 30.79 -17.87 -5.27
N ILE A 381 30.12 -18.99 -5.49
CA ILE A 381 29.35 -19.64 -4.44
C ILE A 381 30.30 -20.40 -3.53
N ILE A 382 30.46 -19.95 -2.32
CA ILE A 382 31.38 -20.52 -1.33
C ILE A 382 30.66 -20.72 0.01
N ARG A 383 31.16 -21.66 0.79
CA ARG A 383 30.69 -21.89 2.16
C ARG A 383 31.15 -20.74 3.06
N PRO A 384 30.27 -20.13 3.84
CA PRO A 384 30.66 -19.08 4.79
C PRO A 384 31.65 -19.54 5.86
N SER A 385 31.66 -20.84 6.23
CA SER A 385 32.51 -21.39 7.28
C SER A 385 34.01 -21.45 6.91
N ASP A 386 34.34 -21.86 5.68
CA ASP A 386 35.73 -22.18 5.26
C ASP A 386 36.11 -21.65 3.89
N GLY A 387 35.19 -21.01 3.19
CA GLY A 387 35.43 -20.44 1.84
C GLY A 387 35.54 -21.46 0.71
N LYS A 388 35.29 -22.75 0.98
CA LYS A 388 35.30 -23.77 -0.07
C LYS A 388 34.04 -23.74 -0.94
N GLU A 389 34.14 -24.27 -2.13
CA GLU A 389 33.02 -24.46 -3.04
C GLU A 389 32.14 -25.62 -2.55
N PRO A 390 30.82 -25.40 -2.34
CA PRO A 390 29.93 -26.45 -1.90
C PRO A 390 29.58 -27.41 -3.05
N LYS A 391 29.72 -28.71 -2.83
CA LYS A 391 29.36 -29.76 -3.81
C LYS A 391 27.94 -30.29 -3.62
N GLN A 392 27.39 -30.19 -2.43
CA GLN A 392 26.00 -30.57 -2.13
C GLN A 392 25.28 -29.40 -1.47
N VAL A 393 24.27 -28.87 -2.15
CA VAL A 393 23.48 -27.76 -1.67
C VAL A 393 22.01 -28.18 -1.49
N VAL A 394 21.47 -27.93 -0.31
CA VAL A 394 20.05 -28.21 -0.01
C VAL A 394 19.27 -26.91 0.11
N PHE A 395 18.23 -26.76 -0.68
CA PHE A 395 17.27 -25.66 -0.61
C PHE A 395 16.03 -26.10 0.16
N VAL A 396 15.62 -25.32 1.16
CA VAL A 396 14.44 -25.62 1.98
C VAL A 396 13.36 -24.59 1.69
N GLN A 397 12.25 -25.02 1.09
CA GLN A 397 11.14 -24.17 0.71
C GLN A 397 10.20 -23.84 1.88
N CYS A 398 9.42 -22.78 1.72
CA CYS A 398 8.34 -22.38 2.62
C CYS A 398 8.77 -22.09 4.07
N VAL A 399 10.06 -21.71 4.29
CA VAL A 399 10.57 -21.42 5.62
C VAL A 399 9.85 -20.17 6.19
N GLY A 400 8.89 -20.38 7.12
CA GLY A 400 8.01 -19.37 7.71
C GLY A 400 6.72 -19.09 6.97
N SER A 401 6.62 -19.46 5.71
CA SER A 401 5.38 -19.34 4.95
C SER A 401 4.48 -20.55 5.14
N ARG A 402 3.14 -20.34 5.00
CA ARG A 402 2.13 -21.42 5.02
C ARG A 402 2.10 -22.21 6.35
N ALA A 403 2.52 -21.56 7.43
CA ALA A 403 2.62 -22.13 8.76
C ALA A 403 1.70 -21.37 9.71
N ARG A 404 0.46 -21.85 9.91
CA ARG A 404 -0.53 -21.22 10.78
C ARG A 404 -0.05 -21.15 12.22
N GLU A 405 0.58 -22.21 12.70
CA GLU A 405 1.16 -22.32 14.05
C GLU A 405 2.31 -21.33 14.27
N LYS A 406 2.90 -20.81 13.21
CA LYS A 406 3.95 -19.79 13.22
C LYS A 406 3.45 -18.38 12.89
N GLY A 407 2.13 -18.18 12.76
CA GLY A 407 1.49 -16.87 12.53
C GLY A 407 1.58 -16.34 11.11
N ILE A 408 2.18 -17.07 10.15
CA ILE A 408 2.26 -16.70 8.74
C ILE A 408 1.58 -17.78 7.90
N SER A 409 0.26 -17.64 7.69
CA SER A 409 -0.53 -18.65 6.97
C SER A 409 -0.49 -18.49 5.44
N TYR A 410 -0.02 -17.35 4.93
CA TYR A 410 0.05 -17.07 3.50
C TYR A 410 1.29 -17.68 2.84
N CYS A 411 1.21 -17.84 1.51
CA CYS A 411 2.33 -18.18 0.65
C CYS A 411 3.10 -16.91 0.25
N SER A 412 4.41 -16.93 0.33
CA SER A 412 5.29 -15.82 -0.10
C SER A 412 5.44 -15.70 -1.63
N LYS A 413 4.70 -16.49 -2.40
CA LYS A 413 4.57 -16.46 -3.86
C LYS A 413 5.85 -16.67 -4.67
N ILE A 414 6.96 -16.02 -4.29
CA ILE A 414 8.20 -15.94 -5.11
C ILE A 414 9.22 -17.05 -4.84
N CYS A 415 9.10 -17.77 -3.71
CA CYS A 415 10.18 -18.68 -3.28
C CYS A 415 10.38 -19.87 -4.20
N CYS A 416 9.34 -20.47 -4.78
CA CYS A 416 9.52 -21.58 -5.73
C CYS A 416 10.30 -21.14 -6.97
N MET A 417 10.02 -19.94 -7.46
CA MET A 417 10.66 -19.41 -8.65
C MET A 417 12.11 -18.99 -8.41
N TYR A 418 12.38 -18.25 -7.31
CA TYR A 418 13.78 -17.88 -7.06
C TYR A 418 14.63 -19.07 -6.64
N THR A 419 14.06 -20.11 -6.02
CA THR A 419 14.82 -21.35 -5.76
C THR A 419 15.15 -22.09 -7.05
N ALA A 420 14.21 -22.21 -7.99
CA ALA A 420 14.52 -22.75 -9.32
C ALA A 420 15.65 -21.97 -10.00
N LYS A 421 15.63 -20.64 -9.92
CA LYS A 421 16.73 -19.79 -10.38
C LYS A 421 18.05 -20.08 -9.62
N HIS A 422 17.99 -20.21 -8.30
CA HIS A 422 19.18 -20.50 -7.49
C HIS A 422 19.83 -21.85 -7.84
N THR A 423 19.00 -22.87 -8.09
CA THR A 423 19.53 -24.18 -8.55
C THR A 423 20.25 -24.06 -9.90
N MET A 424 19.68 -23.32 -10.85
CA MET A 424 20.34 -23.05 -12.14
C MET A 424 21.65 -22.29 -11.98
N LEU A 425 21.64 -21.17 -11.20
CA LEU A 425 22.85 -20.38 -10.92
C LEU A 425 23.94 -21.22 -10.23
N TYR A 426 23.53 -22.10 -9.32
CA TYR A 426 24.44 -22.99 -8.64
C TYR A 426 25.10 -23.98 -9.62
N LYS A 427 24.30 -24.65 -10.43
CA LYS A 427 24.80 -25.63 -11.43
C LYS A 427 25.67 -24.97 -12.50
N HIS A 428 25.35 -23.76 -12.95
CA HIS A 428 26.18 -23.01 -13.89
C HIS A 428 27.55 -22.60 -13.33
N LYS A 429 27.67 -22.48 -12.00
CA LYS A 429 28.93 -22.08 -11.35
C LYS A 429 29.69 -23.26 -10.75
N VAL A 430 29.00 -24.31 -10.37
CA VAL A 430 29.52 -25.53 -9.75
C VAL A 430 29.03 -26.73 -10.57
N HIS A 431 29.69 -26.99 -11.69
CA HIS A 431 29.23 -27.97 -12.71
C HIS A 431 29.08 -29.40 -12.18
N ASP A 432 29.94 -29.80 -11.23
CA ASP A 432 29.94 -31.13 -10.59
C ASP A 432 29.15 -31.12 -9.26
N GLY A 433 28.46 -30.03 -8.95
CA GLY A 433 27.66 -29.89 -7.76
C GLY A 433 26.26 -30.51 -7.91
N GLN A 434 25.66 -30.94 -6.80
CA GLN A 434 24.31 -31.46 -6.74
C GLN A 434 23.41 -30.58 -5.90
N ALA A 435 22.26 -30.16 -6.46
CA ALA A 435 21.22 -29.39 -5.79
C ALA A 435 20.05 -30.28 -5.41
N TYR A 436 19.59 -30.14 -4.15
CA TYR A 436 18.39 -30.78 -3.62
C TYR A 436 17.41 -29.72 -3.16
N VAL A 437 16.12 -29.90 -3.43
CA VAL A 437 15.07 -28.96 -3.04
C VAL A 437 13.97 -29.68 -2.27
N PHE A 438 13.82 -29.39 -0.98
CA PHE A 438 12.65 -29.83 -0.22
C PHE A 438 11.49 -28.87 -0.43
N PHE A 439 10.34 -29.36 -0.90
CA PHE A 439 9.18 -28.57 -1.23
C PHE A 439 7.85 -29.27 -0.88
N MET A 440 6.82 -28.52 -0.55
CA MET A 440 5.47 -29.06 -0.32
C MET A 440 4.70 -29.24 -1.64
N ASP A 441 4.65 -28.18 -2.42
CA ASP A 441 4.12 -28.10 -3.79
C ASP A 441 4.85 -26.97 -4.55
N ALA A 442 4.96 -27.08 -5.86
CA ALA A 442 5.50 -26.00 -6.69
C ALA A 442 4.40 -24.98 -6.99
N ARG A 443 4.69 -23.70 -6.80
CA ARG A 443 3.81 -22.58 -7.14
C ARG A 443 4.50 -21.67 -8.13
N THR A 444 4.01 -21.75 -9.37
CA THR A 444 4.58 -21.09 -10.54
C THR A 444 3.53 -20.16 -11.20
N PRO A 445 2.99 -19.14 -10.47
CA PRO A 445 1.85 -18.35 -10.95
C PRO A 445 2.30 -17.23 -11.89
N GLY A 446 2.72 -17.56 -13.10
CA GLY A 446 3.14 -16.59 -14.12
C GLY A 446 3.33 -17.22 -15.49
N LYS A 447 3.40 -16.37 -16.53
CA LYS A 447 3.64 -16.84 -17.91
C LYS A 447 5.07 -17.38 -18.06
N GLY A 448 5.20 -18.64 -18.49
CA GLY A 448 6.48 -19.31 -18.67
C GLY A 448 7.14 -19.76 -17.36
N TYR A 449 6.44 -19.67 -16.21
CA TYR A 449 7.01 -19.98 -14.90
C TYR A 449 7.07 -21.49 -14.65
N ASP A 450 6.10 -22.25 -15.15
CA ASP A 450 6.10 -23.70 -15.03
C ASP A 450 7.23 -24.31 -15.86
N GLU A 451 7.42 -23.82 -17.08
CA GLU A 451 8.51 -24.21 -17.96
C GLU A 451 9.88 -23.87 -17.36
N PHE A 452 10.01 -22.70 -16.75
CA PHE A 452 11.24 -22.31 -16.06
C PHE A 452 11.53 -23.23 -14.86
N TRP A 453 10.51 -23.56 -14.08
CA TRP A 453 10.66 -24.50 -12.96
C TRP A 453 11.04 -25.90 -13.44
N ARG A 454 10.38 -26.42 -14.49
CA ARG A 454 10.72 -27.73 -15.11
C ARG A 454 12.16 -27.75 -15.65
N ARG A 455 12.61 -26.65 -16.23
CA ARG A 455 13.98 -26.51 -16.71
C ARG A 455 15.00 -26.78 -15.59
N SER A 456 14.75 -26.33 -14.37
CA SER A 456 15.63 -26.60 -13.23
C SER A 456 15.76 -28.09 -12.89
N ILE A 457 14.74 -28.89 -13.22
CA ILE A 457 14.74 -30.36 -13.02
C ILE A 457 15.33 -31.08 -14.21
N GLU A 458 14.84 -30.78 -15.40
CA GLU A 458 15.13 -31.57 -16.63
C GLU A 458 16.47 -31.23 -17.24
N GLN A 459 16.94 -29.98 -17.15
CA GLN A 459 18.19 -29.55 -17.74
C GLN A 459 19.34 -29.43 -16.74
N GLU A 460 19.01 -28.95 -15.54
CA GLU A 460 20.02 -28.71 -14.50
C GLU A 460 20.08 -29.84 -13.46
N GLU A 461 19.26 -30.88 -13.63
CA GLU A 461 19.26 -32.09 -12.80
C GLU A 461 19.11 -31.83 -11.30
N ALA A 462 18.38 -30.76 -10.91
CA ALA A 462 18.09 -30.50 -9.52
C ALA A 462 17.08 -31.54 -8.98
N VAL A 463 17.40 -32.14 -7.86
CA VAL A 463 16.55 -33.17 -7.23
C VAL A 463 15.50 -32.52 -6.33
N TYR A 464 14.24 -32.61 -6.73
CA TYR A 464 13.10 -32.08 -5.96
C TYR A 464 12.48 -33.19 -5.11
N ILE A 465 12.54 -33.03 -3.79
CA ILE A 465 12.05 -33.98 -2.79
C ILE A 465 10.74 -33.42 -2.22
N ARG A 466 9.61 -34.07 -2.51
CA ARG A 466 8.32 -33.62 -2.03
C ARG A 466 8.10 -33.98 -0.56
N GLY A 467 8.28 -32.98 0.31
CA GLY A 467 8.16 -33.20 1.75
C GLY A 467 8.69 -32.00 2.55
N MET A 468 8.85 -32.20 3.83
CA MET A 468 9.34 -31.18 4.75
C MET A 468 10.62 -31.64 5.46
N VAL A 469 11.49 -30.70 5.69
CA VAL A 469 12.66 -30.89 6.56
C VAL A 469 12.18 -30.90 8.01
N SER A 470 12.55 -31.94 8.74
CA SER A 470 12.22 -32.08 10.16
C SER A 470 13.33 -31.52 11.08
N ARG A 471 14.59 -31.65 10.66
CA ARG A 471 15.73 -31.28 11.50
C ARG A 471 16.98 -30.98 10.65
N LEU A 472 17.78 -30.00 11.13
CA LEU A 472 19.15 -29.76 10.68
C LEU A 472 20.10 -29.84 11.88
N TYR A 473 21.29 -30.41 11.69
CA TYR A 473 22.34 -30.44 12.70
C TYR A 473 23.74 -30.56 12.07
N GLN A 474 24.75 -30.11 12.80
CA GLN A 474 26.15 -30.19 12.37
C GLN A 474 26.71 -31.60 12.57
N LYS A 475 27.38 -32.15 11.56
CA LYS A 475 28.13 -33.41 11.64
C LYS A 475 29.50 -33.22 10.94
N GLY A 476 30.55 -33.07 11.75
CA GLY A 476 31.84 -32.68 11.20
C GLY A 476 31.81 -31.32 10.53
N ASP A 477 32.22 -31.26 9.27
CA ASP A 477 32.20 -30.06 8.43
C ASP A 477 30.93 -29.94 7.55
N LYS A 478 29.98 -30.89 7.67
CA LYS A 478 28.71 -30.90 6.93
C LYS A 478 27.52 -30.54 7.78
N VAL A 479 26.48 -30.07 7.13
CA VAL A 479 25.13 -29.89 7.74
C VAL A 479 24.26 -31.06 7.29
N VAL A 480 23.83 -31.88 8.24
CA VAL A 480 22.90 -32.98 7.94
C VAL A 480 21.48 -32.41 7.90
N VAL A 481 20.79 -32.65 6.80
CA VAL A 481 19.39 -32.28 6.57
C VAL A 481 18.54 -33.54 6.59
N MET A 482 17.67 -33.66 7.60
CA MET A 482 16.72 -34.77 7.72
C MET A 482 15.33 -34.33 7.31
N GLY A 483 14.69 -35.12 6.50
CA GLY A 483 13.33 -34.89 6.04
C GLY A 483 12.65 -36.19 5.60
N SER A 484 11.51 -36.06 4.95
CA SER A 484 10.81 -37.21 4.38
C SER A 484 10.43 -36.89 2.93
N ASP A 485 10.53 -37.89 2.06
CA ASP A 485 9.91 -37.84 0.74
C ASP A 485 8.55 -38.51 0.83
N ILE A 486 7.48 -37.70 0.79
CA ILE A 486 6.11 -38.18 0.90
C ILE A 486 5.58 -38.83 -0.39
N ALA A 487 6.28 -38.65 -1.53
CA ALA A 487 5.89 -39.27 -2.79
C ALA A 487 6.19 -40.78 -2.79
N VAL A 488 7.28 -41.17 -2.13
CA VAL A 488 7.71 -42.60 -2.02
C VAL A 488 7.63 -43.12 -0.57
N GLY A 489 7.32 -42.29 0.40
CA GLY A 489 7.12 -42.68 1.80
C GLY A 489 8.39 -43.04 2.57
N ILE A 490 9.53 -42.44 2.22
CA ILE A 490 10.84 -42.74 2.85
C ILE A 490 11.37 -41.56 3.67
N GLN A 491 12.23 -41.86 4.65
CA GLN A 491 13.06 -40.88 5.33
C GLN A 491 14.28 -40.59 4.46
N VAL A 492 14.63 -39.28 4.37
CA VAL A 492 15.76 -38.79 3.59
C VAL A 492 16.73 -38.08 4.51
N GLU A 493 18.04 -38.44 4.40
CA GLU A 493 19.14 -37.78 5.08
C GLU A 493 20.18 -37.34 4.03
N ILE A 494 20.51 -36.02 4.04
CA ILE A 494 21.47 -35.45 3.08
C ILE A 494 22.58 -34.74 3.87
N GLU A 495 23.83 -35.09 3.64
CA GLU A 495 25.00 -34.39 4.17
C GLU A 495 25.36 -33.22 3.25
N ALA A 496 24.81 -32.03 3.56
CA ALA A 496 24.97 -30.83 2.74
C ALA A 496 26.24 -30.04 3.10
N ASP A 497 26.87 -29.45 2.09
CA ASP A 497 27.91 -28.43 2.27
C ASP A 497 27.32 -27.06 2.60
N LEU A 498 26.16 -26.76 2.04
CA LEU A 498 25.45 -25.49 2.20
C LEU A 498 23.95 -25.75 2.22
N VAL A 499 23.25 -25.09 3.12
CA VAL A 499 21.78 -25.10 3.19
C VAL A 499 21.26 -23.70 2.95
N VAL A 500 20.30 -23.56 2.03
CA VAL A 500 19.67 -22.28 1.66
C VAL A 500 18.19 -22.30 2.06
N LEU A 501 17.81 -21.42 2.95
CA LEU A 501 16.44 -21.30 3.45
C LEU A 501 15.64 -20.30 2.61
N ALA A 502 14.57 -20.77 1.97
CA ALA A 502 13.62 -19.93 1.26
C ALA A 502 12.62 -19.31 2.25
N THR A 503 13.02 -18.21 2.85
CA THR A 503 12.29 -17.54 3.95
C THR A 503 11.08 -16.76 3.49
N ALA A 504 10.11 -16.57 4.40
CA ALA A 504 8.89 -15.83 4.13
C ALA A 504 9.16 -14.34 3.81
N VAL A 505 8.32 -13.81 2.95
CA VAL A 505 8.23 -12.37 2.65
C VAL A 505 7.28 -11.72 3.65
N GLN A 506 7.72 -10.67 4.33
CA GLN A 506 6.94 -9.91 5.31
C GLN A 506 6.88 -8.42 4.95
N PRO A 507 5.89 -7.67 5.44
CA PRO A 507 5.90 -6.22 5.34
C PRO A 507 7.18 -5.62 5.94
N ARG A 508 7.57 -4.45 5.43
CA ARG A 508 8.70 -3.68 5.99
C ARG A 508 8.43 -3.31 7.45
N GLN A 509 9.48 -3.28 8.24
CA GLN A 509 9.40 -2.78 9.61
C GLN A 509 8.93 -1.31 9.60
N GLY A 510 7.93 -0.99 10.44
CA GLY A 510 7.32 0.34 10.53
C GLY A 510 6.23 0.59 9.49
N SER A 511 5.76 -0.44 8.78
CA SER A 511 4.61 -0.30 7.85
C SER A 511 3.34 0.15 8.56
N ASP A 512 3.10 -0.31 9.78
CA ASP A 512 2.01 0.10 10.66
C ASP A 512 2.06 1.60 11.00
N LEU A 513 3.26 2.10 11.33
CA LEU A 513 3.47 3.53 11.63
C LEU A 513 3.26 4.41 10.39
N LEU A 514 3.74 3.96 9.22
CA LEU A 514 3.50 4.68 7.98
C LEU A 514 2.02 4.65 7.58
N ALA A 515 1.34 3.53 7.78
CA ALA A 515 -0.11 3.44 7.56
C ALA A 515 -0.89 4.45 8.40
N GLN A 516 -0.53 4.61 9.67
CA GLN A 516 -1.14 5.60 10.57
C GLN A 516 -0.94 7.04 10.05
N LYS A 517 0.30 7.38 9.62
CA LYS A 517 0.62 8.70 9.06
C LYS A 517 -0.16 9.01 7.77
N LEU A 518 -0.39 7.99 6.95
CA LEU A 518 -1.12 8.10 5.69
C LEU A 518 -2.65 7.93 5.83
N GLY A 519 -3.14 7.54 7.00
CA GLY A 519 -4.55 7.21 7.23
C GLY A 519 -5.04 6.04 6.37
N ILE A 520 -4.19 5.04 6.10
CA ILE A 520 -4.53 3.86 5.30
C ILE A 520 -4.64 2.59 6.16
N SER A 521 -5.43 1.63 5.69
CA SER A 521 -5.60 0.33 6.34
C SER A 521 -4.53 -0.68 5.92
N TYR A 522 -4.32 -1.68 6.77
CA TYR A 522 -3.50 -2.85 6.50
C TYR A 522 -4.20 -4.11 7.03
N ASP A 523 -3.80 -5.27 6.49
CA ASP A 523 -4.35 -6.57 6.90
C ASP A 523 -3.74 -7.07 8.22
N GLN A 524 -4.18 -8.24 8.68
CA GLN A 524 -3.67 -8.89 9.90
C GLN A 524 -2.16 -9.19 9.87
N TYR A 525 -1.52 -9.16 8.71
CA TYR A 525 -0.09 -9.38 8.51
C TYR A 525 0.69 -8.08 8.32
N GLN A 526 0.01 -6.91 8.36
CA GLN A 526 0.55 -5.57 8.13
C GLN A 526 0.92 -5.25 6.67
N PHE A 527 0.39 -5.99 5.69
CA PHE A 527 0.38 -5.53 4.30
C PHE A 527 -0.70 -4.47 4.10
N TYR A 528 -0.41 -3.43 3.34
CA TYR A 528 -1.40 -2.37 3.08
C TYR A 528 -2.57 -2.91 2.27
N SER A 529 -3.79 -2.51 2.66
CA SER A 529 -5.01 -3.00 2.05
C SER A 529 -5.48 -2.08 0.93
N GLU A 530 -5.80 -2.68 -0.20
CA GLU A 530 -6.48 -2.01 -1.30
C GLU A 530 -7.96 -1.77 -0.98
N ALA A 531 -8.57 -0.78 -1.66
CA ALA A 531 -9.97 -0.45 -1.49
C ALA A 531 -10.92 -1.58 -1.95
N HIS A 532 -10.51 -2.35 -2.97
CA HIS A 532 -11.24 -3.54 -3.43
C HIS A 532 -10.32 -4.40 -4.31
N ALA A 533 -10.16 -5.67 -3.95
CA ALA A 533 -9.21 -6.58 -4.58
C ALA A 533 -9.37 -6.76 -6.10
N LYS A 534 -10.58 -6.65 -6.65
CA LYS A 534 -10.85 -6.82 -8.09
C LYS A 534 -11.08 -5.52 -8.83
N LEU A 535 -11.78 -4.56 -8.22
CA LEU A 535 -12.25 -3.34 -8.89
C LEU A 535 -11.35 -2.14 -8.67
N ARG A 536 -10.62 -2.11 -7.54
CA ARG A 536 -9.72 -1.02 -7.15
C ARG A 536 -8.43 -1.57 -6.51
N PRO A 537 -7.65 -2.36 -7.27
CA PRO A 537 -6.54 -3.16 -6.72
C PRO A 537 -5.28 -2.34 -6.38
N VAL A 538 -5.19 -1.11 -6.86
CA VAL A 538 -4.05 -0.20 -6.62
C VAL A 538 -4.42 1.03 -5.78
N GLU A 539 -5.70 1.23 -5.45
CA GLU A 539 -6.18 2.37 -4.68
C GLU A 539 -6.41 1.95 -3.22
N CYS A 540 -6.02 2.78 -2.28
CA CYS A 540 -6.45 2.63 -0.88
C CYS A 540 -7.91 3.09 -0.68
N ALA A 541 -8.51 2.74 0.47
CA ALA A 541 -9.77 3.33 0.89
C ALA A 541 -9.64 4.85 1.07
N THR A 542 -8.48 5.33 1.51
CA THR A 542 -8.13 6.75 1.58
C THR A 542 -7.85 7.28 0.19
N ALA A 543 -8.67 8.21 -0.26
CA ALA A 543 -8.59 8.77 -1.60
C ALA A 543 -7.25 9.51 -1.83
N GLY A 544 -6.65 9.33 -3.01
CA GLY A 544 -5.38 9.95 -3.39
C GLY A 544 -4.13 9.17 -2.95
N VAL A 545 -4.30 8.04 -2.25
CA VAL A 545 -3.20 7.14 -1.88
C VAL A 545 -3.30 5.85 -2.69
N TYR A 546 -2.19 5.45 -3.31
CA TYR A 546 -2.08 4.31 -4.21
C TYR A 546 -0.99 3.35 -3.75
N LEU A 547 -1.14 2.06 -4.06
CA LEU A 547 -0.22 1.00 -3.67
C LEU A 547 0.52 0.44 -4.89
N ALA A 548 1.83 0.24 -4.75
CA ALA A 548 2.66 -0.35 -5.78
C ALA A 548 3.63 -1.39 -5.19
N GLY A 549 3.60 -2.60 -5.76
CA GLY A 549 4.53 -3.68 -5.44
C GLY A 549 4.24 -4.42 -4.13
N ALA A 550 5.29 -4.98 -3.55
CA ALA A 550 5.20 -5.96 -2.47
C ALA A 550 4.77 -5.38 -1.10
N CYS A 551 4.57 -4.09 -0.97
CA CYS A 551 3.99 -3.48 0.24
C CYS A 551 2.51 -3.86 0.45
N GLN A 552 1.80 -4.24 -0.62
CA GLN A 552 0.42 -4.73 -0.58
C GLN A 552 0.35 -6.25 -0.34
N GLY A 553 1.37 -6.98 -0.72
CA GLY A 553 1.45 -8.44 -0.58
C GLY A 553 2.59 -9.01 -1.42
N PRO A 554 3.00 -10.27 -1.19
CA PRO A 554 4.10 -10.88 -1.91
C PRO A 554 3.90 -10.84 -3.43
N LYS A 555 4.87 -10.30 -4.15
CA LYS A 555 4.89 -10.14 -5.62
C LYS A 555 6.28 -10.35 -6.19
N ASP A 556 6.33 -10.87 -7.42
CA ASP A 556 7.55 -10.89 -8.23
C ASP A 556 7.78 -9.53 -8.94
N ILE A 557 8.86 -9.44 -9.69
CA ILE A 557 9.24 -8.21 -10.39
C ILE A 557 8.24 -7.86 -11.50
N PRO A 558 7.82 -8.78 -12.40
CA PRO A 558 6.82 -8.48 -13.43
C PRO A 558 5.49 -7.96 -12.87
N ASP A 559 4.93 -8.62 -11.85
CA ASP A 559 3.71 -8.16 -11.18
C ASP A 559 3.91 -6.80 -10.50
N THR A 560 5.08 -6.59 -9.89
CA THR A 560 5.45 -5.34 -9.23
C THR A 560 5.49 -4.18 -10.22
N VAL A 561 6.13 -4.35 -11.37
CA VAL A 561 6.21 -3.34 -12.43
C VAL A 561 4.83 -3.05 -13.00
N SER A 562 4.03 -4.08 -13.31
CA SER A 562 2.66 -3.92 -13.81
C SER A 562 1.77 -3.14 -12.84
N GLN A 563 1.87 -3.42 -11.54
CA GLN A 563 1.11 -2.72 -10.52
C GLN A 563 1.60 -1.27 -10.33
N ALA A 564 2.90 -1.03 -10.43
CA ALA A 564 3.47 0.32 -10.36
C ALA A 564 2.95 1.21 -11.50
N SER A 565 2.94 0.68 -12.73
CA SER A 565 2.36 1.38 -13.89
C SER A 565 0.85 1.59 -13.75
N ALA A 566 0.12 0.63 -13.16
CA ALA A 566 -1.30 0.81 -12.87
C ALA A 566 -1.56 1.91 -11.82
N ALA A 567 -0.73 2.00 -10.77
CA ALA A 567 -0.81 3.08 -9.79
C ALA A 567 -0.48 4.44 -10.43
N ALA A 568 0.55 4.50 -11.28
CA ALA A 568 0.90 5.70 -12.06
C ALA A 568 -0.25 6.16 -12.96
N ALA A 569 -0.91 5.23 -13.66
CA ALA A 569 -2.07 5.54 -14.51
C ALA A 569 -3.23 6.15 -13.69
N LYS A 570 -3.44 5.69 -12.45
CA LYS A 570 -4.44 6.29 -11.55
C LYS A 570 -4.06 7.69 -11.09
N VAL A 571 -2.79 7.93 -10.79
CA VAL A 571 -2.26 9.28 -10.49
C VAL A 571 -2.48 10.21 -11.70
N MET A 572 -2.15 9.77 -12.90
CA MET A 572 -2.36 10.55 -14.14
C MET A 572 -3.83 10.86 -14.38
N THR A 573 -4.73 9.89 -14.10
CA THR A 573 -6.19 10.13 -14.18
C THR A 573 -6.65 11.22 -13.21
N LEU A 574 -6.04 11.30 -12.02
CA LEU A 574 -6.29 12.37 -11.07
C LEU A 574 -5.76 13.72 -11.62
N PHE A 575 -4.52 13.73 -12.13
CA PHE A 575 -3.84 14.94 -12.59
C PHE A 575 -4.36 15.48 -13.94
N ALA A 576 -5.12 14.67 -14.69
CA ALA A 576 -5.84 15.14 -15.88
C ALA A 576 -6.92 16.18 -15.55
N LYS A 577 -7.28 16.32 -14.27
CA LYS A 577 -8.27 17.31 -13.80
C LYS A 577 -7.55 18.47 -13.12
N ASP A 578 -7.97 19.70 -13.40
CA ASP A 578 -7.48 20.89 -12.71
C ASP A 578 -8.15 21.07 -11.35
N GLN A 579 -9.37 20.54 -11.23
CA GLN A 579 -10.17 20.58 -10.01
C GLN A 579 -10.84 19.23 -9.78
N LEU A 580 -10.97 18.86 -8.52
CA LEU A 580 -11.75 17.70 -8.08
C LEU A 580 -13.09 18.16 -7.57
N GLU A 581 -14.13 17.48 -8.02
CA GLU A 581 -15.44 17.57 -7.40
C GLU A 581 -15.52 16.64 -6.20
N ARG A 582 -15.87 17.20 -5.04
CA ARG A 582 -16.16 16.47 -3.82
C ARG A 582 -17.63 16.49 -3.51
N GLU A 583 -18.08 15.46 -2.83
CA GLU A 583 -19.45 15.45 -2.31
C GLU A 583 -19.66 16.62 -1.33
N PRO A 584 -20.76 17.35 -1.48
CA PRO A 584 -21.06 18.51 -0.64
C PRO A 584 -21.62 18.15 0.74
N ILE A 585 -21.57 16.86 1.12
CA ILE A 585 -21.98 16.38 2.44
C ILE A 585 -20.89 16.73 3.45
N VAL A 586 -20.85 17.99 3.84
CA VAL A 586 -19.87 18.55 4.77
C VAL A 586 -20.60 19.33 5.88
N ALA A 587 -19.96 19.41 7.05
CA ALA A 587 -20.50 20.20 8.12
C ALA A 587 -20.40 21.71 7.80
N ARG A 588 -21.41 22.48 8.17
CA ARG A 588 -21.42 23.93 8.06
C ARG A 588 -21.64 24.55 9.42
N VAL A 589 -21.00 25.68 9.67
CA VAL A 589 -21.15 26.46 10.91
C VAL A 589 -21.99 27.68 10.63
N ASN A 590 -23.07 27.83 11.40
CA ASN A 590 -23.78 29.08 11.43
C ASN A 590 -23.01 30.05 12.33
N GLU A 591 -22.25 30.95 11.70
CA GLU A 591 -21.39 31.91 12.38
C GLU A 591 -22.14 32.81 13.35
N ARG A 592 -23.42 33.08 13.08
CA ARG A 592 -24.24 33.94 13.95
C ARG A 592 -24.47 33.31 15.32
N PHE A 593 -24.74 32.03 15.37
CA PHE A 593 -25.05 31.28 16.58
C PHE A 593 -23.82 30.58 17.20
N CYS A 594 -22.72 30.51 16.50
CA CYS A 594 -21.49 29.91 17.04
C CYS A 594 -20.92 30.78 18.17
N VAL A 595 -20.72 30.16 19.33
CA VAL A 595 -20.21 30.82 20.55
C VAL A 595 -18.68 30.70 20.71
N GLY A 596 -17.98 30.07 19.76
CA GLY A 596 -16.51 29.93 19.79
C GLY A 596 -15.98 28.97 20.88
N CYS A 597 -16.75 28.00 21.32
CA CYS A 597 -16.31 27.04 22.34
C CYS A 597 -15.36 25.94 21.84
N PHE A 598 -15.28 25.75 20.55
CA PHE A 598 -14.45 24.76 19.86
C PHE A 598 -14.60 23.30 20.33
N ALA A 599 -15.74 22.94 20.92
CA ALA A 599 -16.04 21.54 21.23
C ALA A 599 -16.01 20.66 19.97
N CYS A 600 -16.50 21.18 18.84
CA CYS A 600 -16.45 20.54 17.53
C CYS A 600 -15.01 20.25 17.05
N LYS A 601 -14.03 21.12 17.33
CA LYS A 601 -12.61 20.95 16.99
C LYS A 601 -12.00 19.76 17.73
N LYS A 602 -12.35 19.60 19.02
CA LYS A 602 -11.81 18.54 19.88
C LYS A 602 -12.25 17.13 19.46
N VAL A 603 -13.42 17.00 18.84
CA VAL A 603 -13.99 15.70 18.43
C VAL A 603 -13.81 15.41 16.94
N CYS A 604 -13.24 16.34 16.17
CA CYS A 604 -13.05 16.18 14.75
C CYS A 604 -11.87 15.22 14.46
N ALA A 605 -12.18 14.00 14.04
CA ALA A 605 -11.19 12.99 13.69
C ALA A 605 -10.35 13.35 12.44
N TYR A 606 -10.85 14.31 11.63
CA TYR A 606 -10.20 14.71 10.37
C TYR A 606 -9.42 16.02 10.50
N GLY A 607 -9.42 16.67 11.66
CA GLY A 607 -8.77 17.98 11.82
C GLY A 607 -9.40 19.12 10.98
N ALA A 608 -10.63 18.94 10.50
CA ALA A 608 -11.29 19.85 9.55
C ALA A 608 -11.81 21.16 10.16
N ILE A 609 -11.67 21.37 11.48
CA ILE A 609 -12.22 22.55 12.16
C ILE A 609 -11.09 23.54 12.43
N GLU A 610 -11.20 24.68 11.79
CA GLU A 610 -10.31 25.84 11.91
C GLU A 610 -10.95 26.97 12.72
N GLU A 611 -10.17 27.93 13.14
CA GLU A 611 -10.61 29.15 13.82
C GLU A 611 -10.74 30.28 12.81
N LYS A 612 -11.89 30.94 12.78
CA LYS A 612 -12.18 32.09 11.92
C LYS A 612 -12.49 33.30 12.75
N GLU A 613 -11.73 34.37 12.53
CA GLU A 613 -12.01 35.67 13.13
C GLU A 613 -13.13 36.40 12.40
N ILE A 614 -14.10 36.86 13.13
CA ILE A 614 -15.14 37.76 12.63
C ILE A 614 -14.79 39.18 13.09
N ARG A 615 -14.62 40.09 12.16
CA ARG A 615 -14.25 41.48 12.40
C ARG A 615 -15.35 42.44 11.94
N ASP A 616 -15.46 43.59 12.58
CA ASP A 616 -16.37 44.68 12.16
C ASP A 616 -15.83 45.38 10.89
N ARG A 617 -16.59 46.36 10.39
CA ARG A 617 -16.19 47.16 9.23
C ARG A 617 -14.95 48.04 9.47
N GLN A 618 -14.60 48.27 10.75
CA GLN A 618 -13.44 49.05 11.18
C GLN A 618 -12.21 48.15 11.44
N GLY A 619 -12.35 46.83 11.29
CA GLY A 619 -11.26 45.87 11.50
C GLY A 619 -11.11 45.33 12.92
N ASN A 620 -11.97 45.75 13.88
CA ASN A 620 -11.90 45.27 15.25
C ASN A 620 -12.45 43.83 15.35
N LEU A 621 -11.79 43.01 16.17
CA LEU A 621 -12.23 41.63 16.41
C LEU A 621 -13.54 41.60 17.19
N LEU A 622 -14.60 41.06 16.60
CA LEU A 622 -15.90 40.87 17.26
C LEU A 622 -15.96 39.53 17.99
N LYS A 623 -15.56 38.44 17.33
CA LYS A 623 -15.51 37.10 17.92
C LYS A 623 -14.68 36.15 17.06
N VAL A 624 -14.28 35.02 17.65
CA VAL A 624 -13.69 33.90 16.94
C VAL A 624 -14.68 32.75 16.88
N VAL A 625 -14.93 32.21 15.70
CA VAL A 625 -15.92 31.13 15.47
C VAL A 625 -15.22 29.92 14.83
N ALA A 626 -15.87 28.76 14.93
CA ALA A 626 -15.40 27.59 14.20
C ALA A 626 -15.69 27.75 12.69
N TYR A 627 -14.76 27.32 11.87
CA TYR A 627 -14.89 27.19 10.43
C TYR A 627 -14.60 25.74 10.03
N VAL A 628 -15.40 25.18 9.15
CA VAL A 628 -15.16 23.84 8.61
C VAL A 628 -14.46 23.96 7.28
N ASN A 629 -13.24 23.42 7.18
CA ASN A 629 -12.56 23.29 5.91
C ASN A 629 -13.25 22.18 5.09
N PRO A 630 -13.96 22.53 4.00
CA PRO A 630 -14.74 21.56 3.25
C PRO A 630 -13.85 20.56 2.49
N GLY A 631 -12.59 20.92 2.22
CA GLY A 631 -11.60 20.05 1.61
C GLY A 631 -11.15 18.89 2.51
N VAL A 632 -11.18 19.08 3.83
CA VAL A 632 -10.74 18.11 4.85
C VAL A 632 -11.93 17.36 5.48
N CYS A 633 -13.13 17.98 5.51
CA CYS A 633 -14.29 17.41 6.19
C CYS A 633 -14.69 16.05 5.61
N GLY A 634 -14.74 15.02 6.47
CA GLY A 634 -15.16 13.65 6.09
C GLY A 634 -16.67 13.40 6.17
N GLY A 635 -17.49 14.40 6.50
CA GLY A 635 -18.95 14.26 6.55
C GLY A 635 -19.49 13.33 7.66
N CYS A 636 -18.74 13.13 8.74
CA CYS A 636 -19.10 12.14 9.78
C CYS A 636 -20.18 12.60 10.79
N GLY A 637 -20.51 13.90 10.84
CA GLY A 637 -21.55 14.46 11.71
C GLY A 637 -21.20 14.61 13.20
N THR A 638 -20.05 14.13 13.68
CA THR A 638 -19.67 14.17 15.11
C THR A 638 -19.68 15.59 15.68
N CYS A 639 -19.25 16.57 14.89
CA CYS A 639 -19.26 17.99 15.28
C CYS A 639 -20.67 18.55 15.44
N GLN A 640 -21.66 18.12 14.64
CA GLN A 640 -23.09 18.47 14.79
C GLN A 640 -23.62 17.92 16.11
N ALA A 641 -23.42 16.62 16.37
CA ALA A 641 -23.89 15.96 17.58
C ALA A 641 -23.28 16.56 18.86
N THR A 642 -22.06 17.11 18.81
CA THR A 642 -21.34 17.66 19.96
C THR A 642 -21.64 19.15 20.18
N CYS A 643 -22.24 19.87 19.22
CA CYS A 643 -22.39 21.31 19.27
C CYS A 643 -23.44 21.75 20.29
N PRO A 644 -23.09 22.41 21.43
CA PRO A 644 -24.05 22.77 22.46
C PRO A 644 -25.00 23.91 22.01
N SER A 645 -24.55 24.76 21.08
CA SER A 645 -25.36 25.86 20.53
C SER A 645 -26.13 25.47 19.27
N LYS A 646 -26.05 24.19 18.83
CA LYS A 646 -26.67 23.70 17.59
C LYS A 646 -26.34 24.56 16.36
N SER A 647 -25.17 25.19 16.38
CA SER A 647 -24.70 26.05 15.29
C SER A 647 -23.96 25.29 14.17
N VAL A 648 -23.77 23.99 14.33
CA VAL A 648 -23.13 23.11 13.31
C VAL A 648 -24.18 22.17 12.77
N GLU A 649 -24.34 22.14 11.45
CA GLU A 649 -25.21 21.20 10.74
C GLU A 649 -24.40 20.47 9.67
N LEU A 650 -24.73 19.20 9.43
CA LEU A 650 -24.18 18.41 8.32
C LEU A 650 -25.14 18.49 7.13
N ASP A 651 -24.66 19.02 6.00
CA ASP A 651 -25.43 19.02 4.76
C ASP A 651 -25.84 17.60 4.37
N GLY A 652 -27.11 17.41 4.03
CA GLY A 652 -27.68 16.10 3.70
C GLY A 652 -28.05 15.22 4.91
N TYR A 653 -27.67 15.62 6.14
CA TYR A 653 -28.01 14.96 7.41
C TYR A 653 -28.28 15.98 8.51
N THR A 654 -29.16 16.94 8.22
CA THR A 654 -29.60 17.94 9.23
C THR A 654 -30.48 17.26 10.30
N ASP A 655 -30.58 17.89 11.46
CA ASP A 655 -31.46 17.40 12.54
C ASP A 655 -32.91 17.20 12.05
N GLU A 656 -33.43 18.10 11.20
CA GLU A 656 -34.76 17.99 10.59
C GLU A 656 -34.91 16.74 9.72
N GLN A 657 -33.90 16.41 8.91
CA GLN A 657 -33.89 15.20 8.06
C GLN A 657 -33.85 13.93 8.92
N ILE A 658 -33.01 13.91 9.97
CA ILE A 658 -32.86 12.72 10.85
C ILE A 658 -34.14 12.50 11.66
N LEU A 659 -34.68 13.55 12.26
CA LEU A 659 -35.91 13.45 13.04
C LEU A 659 -37.09 12.97 12.19
N ALA A 660 -37.23 13.48 10.98
CA ALA A 660 -38.26 13.03 10.06
C ALA A 660 -38.15 11.52 9.67
N MET A 661 -36.93 10.96 9.60
CA MET A 661 -36.75 9.54 9.42
C MET A 661 -37.19 8.75 10.67
N ILE A 662 -36.89 9.27 11.87
CA ILE A 662 -37.23 8.61 13.13
C ILE A 662 -38.75 8.62 13.36
N GLU A 663 -39.43 9.69 12.99
CA GLU A 663 -40.87 9.84 13.13
C GLU A 663 -41.69 8.83 12.30
N THR A 664 -41.07 8.13 11.34
CA THR A 664 -41.75 7.10 10.55
C THR A 664 -41.74 5.72 11.21
N LEU A 665 -40.91 5.51 12.24
CA LEU A 665 -40.79 4.27 13.01
C LEU A 665 -41.84 4.23 14.12
#